data_a9f71d74dc5558b319f9be37811613d6
#
_entry.id   a9f71d74dc5558b319f9be37811613d6
#
_cell.length_a   1.000
_cell.length_b   1.000
_cell.length_c   1.000
_cell.angle_alpha   90.00
_cell.angle_beta   90.00
_cell.angle_gamma   90.00
#
_symmetry.space_group_name_H-M   'P 1'
#
loop_
_entity.id
_entity.type
_entity.pdbx_description
1 polymer ?
#
loop_
_entity_poly.entity_id
_entity_poly.type
_entity_poly.pdbx_seq_one_letter_code
_entity_poly.pdbx_strand_id
1 'polypeptide(L)'
;MSSPDGRLTVVVSDDGGQATYRVLLDGSEVIGRSPLGVVTNAADLTKDVVLEAFDTREVTDNYELRTIKQRRVAYVANEAVCGFVQGGQRLMDIIFRVSNRDVALRYRLLPKGETRVCVVEREATGFCVPEGTTTFMAPQSKPMGGFARTSPSYETPYGTDEAVGRNGWGEGYTFPCLMKVAPHSAPEGATIPRKSATHAHKSNEAPSGAVGGAWLLISETGVDGSYCGSRLLNDEGGRYKIGFPQAGEMNGVGSVTPMVALPGVTPWRTLTIGTSLANIVETTVAFDLVAPKYEAKKDYTYGKGSWSWIIGMDPSCNFDEQKRYIDFSADMGYQSVLIDAFWDRQIGYERIEELARYGREKGVGLFLWYNSNGAWNDAPQTPIGKMNNAIERRKEMAWMERTGIRGIKVDFFGGDKQPMMQLYEDILADANEHGLMVIFHGCTLPRGWERMYPNYVASEAVLASENLHFSQDFCNVEARNATIHPFVRNAVGAMDFGGSALNKHYGADNQHGTRRMTSDVFALATAVLFQSSVQHFALAPNNLTDAPAWAIDFMKTVPTTWDEVRYIDGYPGRYVVLARRSGDQWYVAGVNAEQKPLKVVLTLPMFDKGAQLRLYSDDAQLNGSVKTVKLNKKQQLTVTIPCNGGVVVK
;
A
#
# COMPACT_ATOMS: atom_id res chain seq x y z
N MET A 1 -17.66 -2.31 -23.08
CA MET A 1 -16.85 -3.53 -22.86
C MET A 1 -17.13 -4.11 -21.49
N SER A 2 -16.98 -5.42 -21.30
CA SER A 2 -17.25 -6.05 -20.00
C SER A 2 -16.05 -6.88 -19.54
N SER A 3 -16.01 -7.21 -18.24
CA SER A 3 -15.07 -8.18 -17.66
C SER A 3 -15.23 -9.57 -18.29
N PRO A 4 -14.25 -10.47 -18.14
CA PRO A 4 -14.38 -11.86 -18.63
C PRO A 4 -15.61 -12.59 -18.09
N ASP A 5 -16.01 -12.36 -16.84
CA ASP A 5 -17.22 -12.93 -16.22
C ASP A 5 -18.51 -12.16 -16.54
N GLY A 6 -18.41 -10.99 -17.21
CA GLY A 6 -19.53 -10.16 -17.64
C GLY A 6 -20.18 -9.29 -16.54
N ARG A 7 -19.65 -9.30 -15.31
CA ARG A 7 -20.25 -8.57 -14.18
C ARG A 7 -19.92 -7.08 -14.18
N LEU A 8 -18.64 -6.74 -14.47
CA LEU A 8 -18.24 -5.34 -14.63
C LEU A 8 -18.41 -4.92 -16.09
N THR A 9 -19.00 -3.75 -16.30
CA THR A 9 -19.16 -3.17 -17.64
C THR A 9 -18.73 -1.72 -17.65
N VAL A 10 -17.89 -1.36 -18.62
CA VAL A 10 -17.48 0.01 -18.92
C VAL A 10 -18.18 0.47 -20.19
N VAL A 11 -18.86 1.60 -20.12
CA VAL A 11 -19.48 2.27 -21.27
C VAL A 11 -18.71 3.56 -21.54
N VAL A 12 -18.22 3.73 -22.74
CA VAL A 12 -17.47 4.92 -23.20
C VAL A 12 -18.32 5.65 -24.24
N SER A 13 -18.35 6.96 -24.19
CA SER A 13 -19.05 7.80 -25.18
C SER A 13 -18.30 9.11 -25.44
N ASP A 14 -18.65 9.78 -26.54
CA ASP A 14 -18.15 11.09 -26.96
C ASP A 14 -19.25 12.17 -27.03
N ASP A 15 -20.26 12.03 -26.17
CA ASP A 15 -21.43 12.90 -26.17
C ASP A 15 -21.09 14.40 -26.14
N GLY A 16 -21.52 15.15 -27.15
CA GLY A 16 -21.26 16.58 -27.26
C GLY A 16 -19.78 16.95 -27.46
N GLY A 17 -19.00 16.05 -28.05
CA GLY A 17 -17.55 16.25 -28.28
C GLY A 17 -16.69 16.09 -27.04
N GLN A 18 -17.20 15.42 -26.02
CA GLN A 18 -16.51 15.18 -24.75
C GLN A 18 -16.41 13.68 -24.48
N ALA A 19 -15.19 13.17 -24.30
CA ALA A 19 -15.00 11.79 -23.88
C ALA A 19 -15.52 11.58 -22.45
N THR A 20 -16.39 10.59 -22.26
CA THR A 20 -16.95 10.22 -20.95
C THR A 20 -17.00 8.71 -20.78
N TYR A 21 -17.10 8.26 -19.51
CA TYR A 21 -17.31 6.84 -19.22
C TYR A 21 -18.25 6.63 -18.03
N ARG A 22 -18.76 5.40 -17.92
CA ARG A 22 -19.51 4.89 -16.77
C ARG A 22 -19.03 3.50 -16.43
N VAL A 23 -19.18 3.09 -15.17
CA VAL A 23 -18.88 1.73 -14.72
C VAL A 23 -20.10 1.14 -14.02
N LEU A 24 -20.51 -0.05 -14.45
CA LEU A 24 -21.60 -0.80 -13.87
C LEU A 24 -21.09 -2.12 -13.28
N LEU A 25 -21.64 -2.52 -12.14
CA LEU A 25 -21.50 -3.84 -11.54
C LEU A 25 -22.87 -4.53 -11.55
N ASP A 26 -22.97 -5.69 -12.21
CA ASP A 26 -24.22 -6.44 -12.36
C ASP A 26 -25.40 -5.58 -12.88
N GLY A 27 -25.08 -4.59 -13.73
CA GLY A 27 -26.06 -3.64 -14.30
C GLY A 27 -26.37 -2.43 -13.41
N SER A 28 -25.88 -2.35 -12.19
CA SER A 28 -26.02 -1.21 -11.29
C SER A 28 -24.86 -0.23 -11.44
N GLU A 29 -25.13 1.07 -11.52
CA GLU A 29 -24.11 2.09 -11.70
C GLU A 29 -23.28 2.27 -10.41
N VAL A 30 -21.93 2.09 -10.53
CA VAL A 30 -20.95 2.33 -9.46
C VAL A 30 -20.23 3.64 -9.69
N ILE A 31 -19.89 3.93 -10.94
CA ILE A 31 -19.36 5.21 -11.40
C ILE A 31 -20.34 5.75 -12.45
N GLY A 32 -20.94 6.88 -12.17
CA GLY A 32 -21.81 7.60 -13.07
C GLY A 32 -21.06 8.27 -14.22
N ARG A 33 -21.77 8.98 -15.08
CA ARG A 33 -21.15 9.67 -16.21
C ARG A 33 -20.00 10.58 -15.74
N SER A 34 -18.80 10.20 -16.06
CA SER A 34 -17.54 10.82 -15.62
C SER A 34 -16.73 11.31 -16.81
N PRO A 35 -16.14 12.50 -16.75
CA PRO A 35 -15.33 13.04 -17.84
C PRO A 35 -14.01 12.30 -17.98
N LEU A 36 -13.48 12.30 -19.22
CA LEU A 36 -12.16 11.84 -19.59
C LEU A 36 -11.45 12.90 -20.44
N GLY A 37 -10.14 12.75 -20.60
CA GLY A 37 -9.30 13.57 -21.45
C GLY A 37 -8.16 14.23 -20.70
N VAL A 38 -7.26 14.82 -21.47
CA VAL A 38 -6.10 15.56 -20.97
C VAL A 38 -5.96 16.89 -21.68
N VAL A 39 -5.43 17.88 -20.98
CA VAL A 39 -4.96 19.14 -21.58
C VAL A 39 -3.45 19.09 -21.62
N THR A 40 -2.90 19.32 -22.80
CA THR A 40 -1.46 19.46 -23.01
C THR A 40 -1.14 20.85 -23.56
N ASN A 41 0.11 21.24 -23.52
CA ASN A 41 0.57 22.48 -24.17
C ASN A 41 0.37 22.47 -25.70
N ALA A 42 0.03 21.33 -26.32
CA ALA A 42 -0.19 21.19 -27.77
C ALA A 42 -1.68 21.08 -28.15
N ALA A 43 -2.54 20.58 -27.24
CA ALA A 43 -3.97 20.36 -27.52
C ALA A 43 -4.79 20.24 -26.21
N ASP A 44 -6.03 20.72 -26.26
CA ASP A 44 -7.04 20.44 -25.21
C ASP A 44 -7.92 19.27 -25.69
N LEU A 45 -7.60 18.07 -25.23
CA LEU A 45 -8.29 16.83 -25.60
C LEU A 45 -9.46 16.49 -24.65
N THR A 46 -9.98 17.48 -23.93
CA THR A 46 -11.18 17.36 -23.09
C THR A 46 -12.46 17.79 -23.81
N LYS A 47 -12.35 18.32 -25.02
CA LYS A 47 -13.45 18.83 -25.83
C LYS A 47 -13.20 18.65 -27.33
N ASP A 48 -14.23 18.77 -28.12
CA ASP A 48 -14.20 18.67 -29.59
C ASP A 48 -13.52 17.37 -30.07
N VAL A 49 -13.69 16.28 -29.30
CA VAL A 49 -13.14 14.96 -29.62
C VAL A 49 -14.24 14.02 -30.08
N VAL A 50 -13.90 13.14 -31.03
CA VAL A 50 -14.81 12.14 -31.60
C VAL A 50 -14.17 10.75 -31.45
N LEU A 51 -14.94 9.78 -30.99
CA LEU A 51 -14.54 8.38 -30.89
C LEU A 51 -14.65 7.72 -32.28
N GLU A 52 -13.53 7.52 -32.96
CA GLU A 52 -13.49 6.91 -34.30
C GLU A 52 -13.06 5.45 -34.33
N ALA A 53 -12.34 4.99 -33.30
CA ALA A 53 -11.86 3.62 -33.23
C ALA A 53 -12.15 2.98 -31.87
N PHE A 54 -12.59 1.71 -31.91
CA PHE A 54 -12.85 0.92 -30.73
C PHE A 54 -12.40 -0.52 -30.96
N ASP A 55 -11.15 -0.80 -30.57
CA ASP A 55 -10.53 -2.12 -30.74
C ASP A 55 -10.53 -2.85 -29.42
N THR A 56 -10.91 -4.14 -29.41
CA THR A 56 -10.96 -4.96 -28.19
C THR A 56 -10.16 -6.24 -28.34
N ARG A 57 -9.52 -6.67 -27.24
CA ARG A 57 -8.84 -7.97 -27.16
C ARG A 57 -8.84 -8.49 -25.74
N GLU A 58 -8.67 -9.78 -25.56
CA GLU A 58 -8.30 -10.37 -24.28
C GLU A 58 -6.80 -10.19 -24.04
N VAL A 59 -6.43 -9.87 -22.80
CA VAL A 59 -5.04 -9.82 -22.35
C VAL A 59 -4.87 -10.76 -21.17
N THR A 60 -3.78 -11.52 -21.21
CA THR A 60 -3.40 -12.46 -20.16
C THR A 60 -1.96 -12.21 -19.73
N ASP A 61 -1.69 -12.38 -18.44
CA ASP A 61 -0.32 -12.33 -17.90
C ASP A 61 -0.19 -13.33 -16.75
N ASN A 62 0.88 -14.09 -16.73
CA ASN A 62 1.21 -15.02 -15.65
C ASN A 62 2.55 -14.63 -15.07
N TYR A 63 2.57 -14.29 -13.79
CA TYR A 63 3.79 -13.83 -13.14
C TYR A 63 3.90 -14.30 -11.69
N GLU A 64 5.12 -14.27 -11.16
CA GLU A 64 5.37 -14.46 -9.73
C GLU A 64 5.56 -13.10 -9.02
N LEU A 65 4.92 -12.97 -7.86
CA LEU A 65 5.07 -11.83 -6.95
C LEU A 65 5.51 -12.36 -5.59
N ARG A 66 6.81 -12.26 -5.27
CA ARG A 66 7.39 -12.88 -4.07
C ARG A 66 7.19 -12.08 -2.79
N THR A 67 6.81 -10.82 -2.92
CA THR A 67 6.91 -9.83 -1.84
C THR A 67 5.58 -9.51 -1.16
N ILE A 68 4.46 -9.72 -1.86
CA ILE A 68 3.14 -9.26 -1.37
C ILE A 68 2.00 -10.13 -1.92
N LYS A 69 0.92 -10.25 -1.15
CA LYS A 69 -0.40 -10.81 -1.47
C LYS A 69 -0.42 -12.24 -1.98
N GLN A 70 -0.07 -12.44 -3.22
CA GLN A 70 -0.26 -13.71 -3.93
C GLN A 70 0.98 -14.03 -4.75
N ARG A 71 1.62 -15.17 -4.46
CA ARG A 71 2.88 -15.53 -5.09
C ARG A 71 2.75 -15.81 -6.59
N ARG A 72 1.67 -16.48 -7.00
CA ARG A 72 1.42 -16.79 -8.40
C ARG A 72 0.15 -16.11 -8.83
N VAL A 73 0.26 -15.23 -9.82
CA VAL A 73 -0.85 -14.46 -10.37
C VAL A 73 -1.10 -14.93 -11.80
N ALA A 74 -2.35 -15.27 -12.09
CA ALA A 74 -2.87 -15.52 -13.43
C ALA A 74 -3.86 -14.39 -13.75
N TYR A 75 -3.38 -13.34 -14.38
CA TYR A 75 -4.19 -12.19 -14.74
C TYR A 75 -4.89 -12.40 -16.06
N VAL A 76 -6.19 -12.11 -16.10
CA VAL A 76 -7.02 -12.12 -17.32
C VAL A 76 -7.90 -10.88 -17.31
N ALA A 77 -7.90 -10.14 -18.40
CA ALA A 77 -8.76 -8.96 -18.58
C ALA A 77 -9.14 -8.79 -20.06
N ASN A 78 -10.24 -8.09 -20.29
CA ASN A 78 -10.52 -7.54 -21.61
C ASN A 78 -9.90 -6.14 -21.69
N GLU A 79 -9.19 -5.84 -22.79
CA GLU A 79 -8.63 -4.55 -23.10
C GLU A 79 -9.42 -3.89 -24.23
N ALA A 80 -9.74 -2.60 -24.09
CA ALA A 80 -10.25 -1.79 -25.18
C ALA A 80 -9.35 -0.59 -25.42
N VAL A 81 -9.07 -0.30 -26.68
CA VAL A 81 -8.38 0.89 -27.14
C VAL A 81 -9.39 1.79 -27.85
N CYS A 82 -9.74 2.90 -27.20
CA CYS A 82 -10.70 3.89 -27.72
C CYS A 82 -9.91 5.04 -28.36
N GLY A 83 -9.88 5.11 -29.69
CA GLY A 83 -9.14 6.13 -30.44
C GLY A 83 -9.98 7.39 -30.62
N PHE A 84 -9.48 8.53 -30.12
CA PHE A 84 -10.13 9.82 -30.20
C PHE A 84 -9.43 10.75 -31.21
N VAL A 85 -10.23 11.37 -32.07
CA VAL A 85 -9.81 12.32 -33.12
C VAL A 85 -10.27 13.72 -32.73
N GLN A 86 -9.40 14.70 -32.95
CA GLN A 86 -9.70 16.12 -32.86
C GLN A 86 -9.18 16.82 -34.13
N GLY A 87 -10.04 17.57 -34.82
CA GLY A 87 -9.66 18.27 -36.04
C GLY A 87 -9.16 17.35 -37.18
N GLY A 88 -9.69 16.12 -37.26
CA GLY A 88 -9.31 15.11 -38.26
C GLY A 88 -7.99 14.37 -37.99
N GLN A 89 -7.38 14.56 -36.80
CA GLN A 89 -6.16 13.87 -36.40
C GLN A 89 -6.40 13.06 -35.13
N ARG A 90 -6.01 11.79 -35.11
CA ARG A 90 -6.01 10.95 -33.89
C ARG A 90 -4.87 11.42 -32.98
N LEU A 91 -5.22 11.99 -31.84
CA LEU A 91 -4.27 12.59 -30.89
C LEU A 91 -4.22 11.87 -29.54
N MET A 92 -5.28 11.08 -29.23
CA MET A 92 -5.38 10.41 -27.94
C MET A 92 -6.05 9.05 -28.13
N ASP A 93 -5.50 8.05 -27.45
CA ASP A 93 -6.21 6.82 -27.16
C ASP A 93 -6.47 6.73 -25.66
N ILE A 94 -7.65 6.25 -25.30
CA ILE A 94 -7.95 5.85 -23.94
C ILE A 94 -7.97 4.32 -23.91
N ILE A 95 -7.08 3.76 -23.12
CA ILE A 95 -6.91 2.31 -23.00
C ILE A 95 -7.57 1.87 -21.70
N PHE A 96 -8.59 1.02 -21.81
CA PHE A 96 -9.23 0.38 -20.67
C PHE A 96 -8.79 -1.08 -20.56
N ARG A 97 -8.58 -1.55 -19.32
CA ARG A 97 -8.51 -2.99 -18.97
C ARG A 97 -9.56 -3.30 -17.92
N VAL A 98 -10.35 -4.32 -18.16
CA VAL A 98 -11.43 -4.75 -17.25
C VAL A 98 -11.23 -6.21 -16.92
N SER A 99 -10.81 -6.47 -15.67
CA SER A 99 -10.73 -7.81 -15.07
C SER A 99 -12.05 -8.13 -14.33
N ASN A 100 -12.15 -9.28 -13.68
CA ASN A 100 -13.34 -9.64 -12.90
C ASN A 100 -13.52 -8.82 -11.60
N ARG A 101 -12.51 -8.04 -11.21
CA ARG A 101 -12.50 -7.22 -9.97
C ARG A 101 -12.18 -5.76 -10.23
N ASP A 102 -11.54 -5.45 -11.35
CA ASP A 102 -10.91 -4.16 -11.54
C ASP A 102 -11.21 -3.57 -12.91
N VAL A 103 -11.35 -2.25 -12.92
CA VAL A 103 -11.32 -1.42 -14.11
C VAL A 103 -10.09 -0.52 -14.03
N ALA A 104 -9.28 -0.53 -15.06
CA ALA A 104 -8.15 0.37 -15.17
C ALA A 104 -8.22 1.17 -16.47
N LEU A 105 -7.77 2.42 -16.43
CA LEU A 105 -7.68 3.26 -17.61
C LEU A 105 -6.37 4.07 -17.62
N ARG A 106 -5.86 4.35 -18.82
CA ARG A 106 -4.76 5.29 -19.06
C ARG A 106 -4.88 5.93 -20.43
N TYR A 107 -4.18 7.03 -20.61
CA TYR A 107 -4.07 7.71 -21.89
C TYR A 107 -2.80 7.31 -22.62
N ARG A 108 -2.91 7.11 -23.93
CA ARG A 108 -1.79 7.13 -24.86
C ARG A 108 -1.89 8.41 -25.68
N LEU A 109 -0.91 9.29 -25.53
CA LEU A 109 -0.83 10.56 -26.23
C LEU A 109 -0.03 10.39 -27.50
N LEU A 110 -0.54 10.91 -28.61
CA LEU A 110 0.03 10.77 -29.93
C LEU A 110 0.58 12.13 -30.41
N PRO A 111 1.59 12.14 -31.30
CA PRO A 111 2.15 13.36 -31.83
C PRO A 111 1.14 14.21 -32.56
N LYS A 112 1.20 15.54 -32.36
CA LYS A 112 0.47 16.54 -33.15
C LYS A 112 1.44 17.16 -34.15
N GLY A 113 1.24 16.90 -35.43
CA GLY A 113 2.21 17.29 -36.45
C GLY A 113 3.59 16.65 -36.19
N GLU A 114 4.64 17.46 -36.13
CA GLU A 114 6.01 17.01 -35.90
C GLU A 114 6.42 17.01 -34.41
N THR A 115 5.54 17.44 -33.50
CA THR A 115 5.83 17.51 -32.06
C THR A 115 6.03 16.13 -31.47
N ARG A 116 7.16 15.89 -30.81
CA ARG A 116 7.56 14.61 -30.20
C ARG A 116 7.58 14.64 -28.67
N VAL A 117 7.19 15.75 -28.08
CA VAL A 117 7.10 15.92 -26.62
C VAL A 117 5.85 16.73 -26.29
N CYS A 118 5.28 16.53 -25.11
CA CYS A 118 4.26 17.41 -24.56
C CYS A 118 4.42 17.56 -23.06
N VAL A 119 3.88 18.66 -22.54
CA VAL A 119 3.61 18.87 -21.12
C VAL A 119 2.14 18.58 -20.90
N VAL A 120 1.82 17.67 -19.96
CA VAL A 120 0.45 17.40 -19.56
C VAL A 120 0.06 18.41 -18.48
N GLU A 121 -0.72 19.40 -18.85
CA GLU A 121 -1.09 20.50 -17.95
C GLU A 121 -2.19 20.11 -16.97
N ARG A 122 -3.10 19.22 -17.39
CA ARG A 122 -4.23 18.76 -16.59
C ARG A 122 -4.79 17.44 -17.12
N GLU A 123 -5.23 16.59 -16.22
CA GLU A 123 -6.02 15.40 -16.51
C GLU A 123 -7.48 15.63 -16.07
N ALA A 124 -8.43 15.37 -16.95
CA ALA A 124 -9.85 15.57 -16.70
C ALA A 124 -10.55 14.33 -16.16
N THR A 125 -9.81 13.22 -15.96
CA THR A 125 -10.37 11.97 -15.43
C THR A 125 -11.16 12.24 -14.15
N GLY A 126 -12.45 11.99 -14.21
CA GLY A 126 -13.38 12.14 -13.11
C GLY A 126 -13.89 10.80 -12.59
N PHE A 127 -14.45 10.84 -11.39
CA PHE A 127 -15.08 9.70 -10.72
C PHE A 127 -16.37 10.20 -10.05
N CYS A 128 -17.50 10.10 -10.76
CA CYS A 128 -18.80 10.53 -10.26
C CYS A 128 -19.44 9.36 -9.50
N VAL A 129 -19.49 9.43 -8.19
CA VAL A 129 -20.10 8.40 -7.34
C VAL A 129 -21.52 8.78 -6.95
N PRO A 130 -22.44 7.83 -6.77
CA PRO A 130 -23.81 8.07 -6.37
C PRO A 130 -23.93 8.80 -5.04
N GLU A 131 -24.99 9.58 -4.88
CA GLU A 131 -25.38 10.18 -3.61
C GLU A 131 -25.58 9.11 -2.52
N GLY A 132 -25.27 9.43 -1.27
CA GLY A 132 -25.32 8.49 -0.16
C GLY A 132 -24.11 7.59 -0.03
N THR A 133 -23.12 7.69 -0.94
CA THR A 133 -21.83 7.02 -0.83
C THR A 133 -21.05 7.54 0.39
N THR A 134 -20.38 6.65 1.13
CA THR A 134 -19.48 7.03 2.23
C THR A 134 -18.03 6.69 1.90
N THR A 135 -17.11 7.40 2.54
CA THR A 135 -15.68 7.39 2.19
C THR A 135 -14.80 7.01 3.38
N PHE A 136 -13.66 6.37 3.05
CA PHE A 136 -12.59 5.99 3.95
C PHE A 136 -11.28 6.48 3.33
N MET A 137 -10.97 7.75 3.51
CA MET A 137 -9.89 8.44 2.79
C MET A 137 -9.00 9.21 3.75
N ALA A 138 -7.71 9.34 3.41
CA ALA A 138 -6.76 10.16 4.14
C ALA A 138 -6.61 11.52 3.45
N PRO A 139 -6.77 12.65 4.15
CA PRO A 139 -6.61 13.96 3.56
C PRO A 139 -5.16 14.22 3.16
N GLN A 140 -4.96 14.90 2.04
CA GLN A 140 -3.64 15.37 1.61
C GLN A 140 -3.17 16.49 2.55
N SER A 141 -1.94 16.39 3.05
CA SER A 141 -1.29 17.46 3.80
C SER A 141 -0.85 18.60 2.87
N LYS A 142 -0.71 19.81 3.44
CA LYS A 142 -0.08 20.93 2.73
C LYS A 142 1.39 20.61 2.47
N PRO A 143 1.93 21.04 1.32
CA PRO A 143 3.34 20.85 1.02
C PRO A 143 4.23 21.61 2.01
N MET A 144 5.41 21.08 2.27
CA MET A 144 6.40 21.67 3.19
C MET A 144 5.84 21.92 4.60
N GLY A 145 4.82 21.15 5.01
CA GLY A 145 4.27 21.14 6.37
C GLY A 145 4.88 20.01 7.21
N GLY A 146 4.34 19.86 8.44
CA GLY A 146 4.73 18.79 9.35
C GLY A 146 6.14 18.91 9.92
N PHE A 147 6.63 17.79 10.45
CA PHE A 147 7.99 17.71 10.98
C PHE A 147 9.02 18.13 9.92
N ALA A 148 9.89 19.06 10.27
CA ALA A 148 11.02 19.49 9.47
C ALA A 148 10.71 19.71 7.96
N ARG A 149 9.48 20.11 7.63
CA ARG A 149 9.03 20.40 6.27
C ARG A 149 9.05 19.17 5.33
N THR A 150 8.79 17.98 5.89
CA THR A 150 8.89 16.71 5.14
C THR A 150 7.60 16.29 4.42
N SER A 151 6.47 16.99 4.65
CA SER A 151 5.20 16.70 3.97
C SER A 151 5.18 17.19 2.51
N PRO A 152 4.42 16.52 1.62
CA PRO A 152 3.53 15.38 1.87
C PRO A 152 4.30 14.05 1.95
N SER A 153 3.90 13.20 2.91
CA SER A 153 4.49 11.89 3.18
C SER A 153 3.42 10.80 3.36
N TYR A 154 2.15 11.13 3.08
CA TYR A 154 0.99 10.24 3.22
C TYR A 154 0.67 9.82 4.67
N GLU A 155 1.31 10.42 5.66
CA GLU A 155 1.16 10.14 7.08
C GLU A 155 0.01 10.95 7.69
N THR A 156 -1.19 10.77 7.17
CA THR A 156 -2.40 11.43 7.65
C THR A 156 -3.47 10.41 8.05
N PRO A 157 -4.29 10.70 9.08
CA PRO A 157 -5.29 9.76 9.55
C PRO A 157 -6.42 9.57 8.54
N TYR A 158 -6.86 8.34 8.37
CA TYR A 158 -8.04 8.02 7.55
C TYR A 158 -9.34 8.44 8.24
N GLY A 159 -10.22 9.12 7.50
CA GLY A 159 -11.64 9.23 7.84
C GLY A 159 -12.35 7.87 7.74
N THR A 160 -13.52 7.72 8.32
CA THR A 160 -14.34 6.50 8.22
C THR A 160 -15.81 6.84 8.14
N ASP A 161 -16.54 6.22 7.21
CA ASP A 161 -17.97 6.46 6.97
C ASP A 161 -18.32 7.95 6.77
N GLU A 162 -17.39 8.74 6.21
CA GLU A 162 -17.65 10.15 5.92
C GLU A 162 -18.49 10.30 4.66
N ALA A 163 -19.47 11.19 4.68
CA ALA A 163 -20.26 11.50 3.48
C ALA A 163 -19.38 12.11 2.39
N VAL A 164 -19.68 11.82 1.12
CA VAL A 164 -19.06 12.47 -0.04
C VAL A 164 -19.27 14.00 -0.01
N GLY A 165 -18.47 14.74 -0.79
CA GLY A 165 -18.57 16.20 -0.90
C GLY A 165 -17.55 16.98 -0.08
N ARG A 166 -16.65 16.30 0.66
CA ARG A 166 -15.51 16.91 1.32
C ARG A 166 -14.28 16.89 0.39
N ASN A 167 -13.36 17.82 0.59
CA ASN A 167 -12.09 17.89 -0.14
C ASN A 167 -10.89 17.80 0.84
N GLY A 168 -10.95 16.84 1.76
CA GLY A 168 -9.92 16.65 2.78
C GLY A 168 -9.73 17.93 3.63
N TRP A 169 -8.46 18.34 3.78
CA TRP A 169 -8.09 19.60 4.44
C TRP A 169 -8.00 20.79 3.47
N GLY A 170 -8.70 20.72 2.33
CA GLY A 170 -8.66 21.70 1.25
C GLY A 170 -7.74 21.32 0.08
N GLU A 171 -6.89 20.31 0.27
CA GLU A 171 -5.88 19.88 -0.69
C GLU A 171 -6.24 18.56 -1.40
N GLY A 172 -7.42 17.98 -1.10
CA GLY A 172 -7.85 16.69 -1.60
C GLY A 172 -7.43 15.52 -0.72
N TYR A 173 -7.32 14.34 -1.33
CA TYR A 173 -7.02 13.07 -0.65
C TYR A 173 -5.86 12.36 -1.31
N THR A 174 -5.04 11.69 -0.49
CA THR A 174 -3.99 10.78 -0.96
C THR A 174 -4.62 9.47 -1.44
N PHE A 175 -4.04 8.85 -2.46
CA PHE A 175 -4.40 7.47 -2.80
C PHE A 175 -3.84 6.48 -1.76
N PRO A 176 -4.50 5.30 -1.60
CA PRO A 176 -5.77 4.89 -2.21
C PRO A 176 -6.99 5.46 -1.48
N CYS A 177 -8.09 5.61 -2.21
CA CYS A 177 -9.35 6.17 -1.72
C CYS A 177 -10.43 5.09 -1.75
N LEU A 178 -10.85 4.59 -0.57
CA LEU A 178 -11.90 3.58 -0.45
C LEU A 178 -13.26 4.25 -0.25
N MET A 179 -14.28 3.72 -0.91
CA MET A 179 -15.66 4.18 -0.83
C MET A 179 -16.62 3.00 -0.69
N LYS A 180 -17.66 3.19 0.09
CA LYS A 180 -18.83 2.32 0.13
C LYS A 180 -19.92 2.98 -0.67
N VAL A 181 -20.11 2.52 -1.91
CA VAL A 181 -21.02 3.10 -2.88
C VAL A 181 -22.45 2.74 -2.53
N ALA A 182 -23.32 3.74 -2.45
CA ALA A 182 -24.75 3.54 -2.22
C ALA A 182 -25.39 2.79 -3.39
N PRO A 183 -26.42 1.95 -3.14
CA PRO A 183 -27.19 1.33 -4.22
C PRO A 183 -27.83 2.40 -5.11
N HIS A 184 -27.62 2.29 -6.40
CA HIS A 184 -28.27 3.17 -7.39
C HIS A 184 -28.84 2.32 -8.51
N SER A 185 -30.14 2.53 -8.83
CA SER A 185 -30.77 1.89 -9.97
C SER A 185 -30.21 2.49 -11.28
N ALA A 186 -29.91 1.62 -12.25
CA ALA A 186 -29.51 2.09 -13.57
C ALA A 186 -30.60 2.99 -14.17
N PRO A 187 -30.24 4.08 -14.91
CA PRO A 187 -31.20 4.90 -15.61
C PRO A 187 -32.07 4.06 -16.57
N GLU A 188 -33.35 4.34 -16.63
CA GLU A 188 -34.27 3.73 -17.61
C GLU A 188 -33.73 3.93 -19.04
N GLY A 189 -33.51 2.83 -19.75
CA GLY A 189 -33.06 2.83 -21.15
C GLY A 189 -31.80 2.06 -21.48
N ALA A 190 -31.04 1.58 -20.51
CA ALA A 190 -29.86 0.73 -20.76
C ALA A 190 -30.27 -0.74 -20.95
N THR A 191 -30.65 -1.12 -22.16
CA THR A 191 -30.83 -2.54 -22.53
C THR A 191 -29.46 -3.23 -22.66
N ILE A 192 -29.08 -4.00 -21.64
CA ILE A 192 -27.89 -4.87 -21.69
C ILE A 192 -28.30 -6.26 -22.18
N PRO A 193 -27.68 -6.82 -23.22
CA PRO A 193 -27.96 -8.20 -23.64
C PRO A 193 -27.49 -9.18 -22.55
N ARG A 194 -28.40 -9.84 -21.86
CA ARG A 194 -28.08 -10.96 -20.97
C ARG A 194 -27.68 -12.18 -21.83
N LYS A 195 -26.37 -12.47 -21.94
CA LYS A 195 -25.92 -13.81 -22.31
C LYS A 195 -25.99 -14.68 -21.06
N SER A 196 -26.74 -15.78 -21.14
CA SER A 196 -26.83 -16.78 -20.08
C SER A 196 -25.45 -17.38 -19.80
N ALA A 197 -24.90 -17.14 -18.62
CA ALA A 197 -23.69 -17.77 -18.14
C ALA A 197 -24.04 -19.18 -17.63
N THR A 198 -23.68 -20.19 -18.39
CA THR A 198 -23.56 -21.56 -17.90
C THR A 198 -22.11 -21.76 -17.54
N HIS A 199 -21.76 -21.56 -16.28
CA HIS A 199 -20.72 -22.25 -15.48
C HIS A 199 -20.55 -21.45 -14.17
N ALA A 200 -21.32 -21.84 -13.17
CA ALA A 200 -21.20 -21.29 -11.82
C ALA A 200 -20.02 -21.98 -11.11
N HIS A 201 -18.91 -21.29 -10.95
CA HIS A 201 -18.04 -21.56 -9.81
C HIS A 201 -18.75 -21.06 -8.55
N LYS A 202 -19.05 -21.96 -7.64
CA LYS A 202 -19.56 -21.63 -6.31
C LYS A 202 -18.53 -20.84 -5.54
N SER A 203 -18.58 -19.50 -5.62
CA SER A 203 -17.94 -18.63 -4.67
C SER A 203 -18.73 -18.75 -3.36
N ASN A 204 -18.05 -19.04 -2.26
CA ASN A 204 -18.63 -18.99 -0.94
C ASN A 204 -19.13 -17.57 -0.66
N GLU A 205 -20.45 -17.38 -0.73
CA GLU A 205 -21.07 -16.16 -0.23
C GLU A 205 -20.85 -16.09 1.28
N ALA A 206 -20.12 -15.07 1.72
CA ALA A 206 -19.97 -14.77 3.13
C ALA A 206 -21.33 -14.26 3.68
N PRO A 207 -21.79 -14.77 4.82
CA PRO A 207 -23.01 -14.28 5.43
C PRO A 207 -22.70 -12.97 6.16
N SER A 208 -23.36 -11.95 5.78
CA SER A 208 -23.92 -10.84 6.58
C SER A 208 -23.83 -9.47 5.94
N GLY A 209 -24.99 -8.89 5.73
CA GLY A 209 -25.20 -7.45 5.88
C GLY A 209 -25.00 -6.55 4.68
N ALA A 210 -24.91 -7.04 3.46
CA ALA A 210 -24.95 -6.15 2.29
C ALA A 210 -26.37 -6.07 1.73
N VAL A 211 -27.14 -5.15 2.22
CA VAL A 211 -28.28 -4.63 1.46
C VAL A 211 -27.69 -3.67 0.41
N GLY A 212 -27.45 -4.16 -0.81
CA GLY A 212 -27.49 -3.38 -2.03
C GLY A 212 -26.40 -2.34 -2.28
N GLY A 213 -25.18 -2.41 -1.74
CA GLY A 213 -24.08 -1.48 -2.05
C GLY A 213 -22.83 -2.16 -2.61
N ALA A 214 -21.97 -1.39 -3.28
CA ALA A 214 -20.66 -1.86 -3.75
C ALA A 214 -19.52 -1.21 -2.95
N TRP A 215 -18.35 -1.88 -2.91
CA TRP A 215 -17.10 -1.29 -2.47
C TRP A 215 -16.30 -0.86 -3.70
N LEU A 216 -15.69 0.31 -3.62
CA LEU A 216 -14.88 0.91 -4.67
C LEU A 216 -13.58 1.42 -4.06
N LEU A 217 -12.44 0.94 -4.56
CA LEU A 217 -11.11 1.48 -4.22
C LEU A 217 -10.55 2.18 -5.45
N ILE A 218 -10.32 3.48 -5.35
CA ILE A 218 -9.69 4.29 -6.40
C ILE A 218 -8.22 4.44 -6.06
N SER A 219 -7.33 4.15 -7.02
CA SER A 219 -5.89 4.33 -6.87
C SER A 219 -5.22 4.55 -8.23
N GLU A 220 -3.90 4.52 -8.25
CA GLU A 220 -3.08 4.58 -9.46
C GLU A 220 -1.91 3.60 -9.39
N THR A 221 -1.37 3.20 -10.53
CA THR A 221 -0.19 2.35 -10.61
C THR A 221 0.64 2.62 -11.86
N GLY A 222 1.90 2.19 -11.86
CA GLY A 222 2.83 2.41 -12.96
C GLY A 222 3.38 3.83 -13.04
N VAL A 223 3.47 4.52 -11.90
CA VAL A 223 4.18 5.80 -11.81
C VAL A 223 5.66 5.53 -11.59
N ASP A 224 6.48 6.10 -12.44
CA ASP A 224 7.94 6.09 -12.42
C ASP A 224 8.50 7.48 -12.76
N GLY A 225 9.80 7.60 -13.04
CA GLY A 225 10.45 8.87 -13.42
C GLY A 225 9.90 9.53 -14.69
N SER A 226 9.08 8.84 -15.47
CA SER A 226 8.46 9.39 -16.68
C SER A 226 7.20 10.22 -16.43
N TYR A 227 6.66 10.21 -15.21
CA TYR A 227 5.43 10.94 -14.84
C TYR A 227 5.44 11.39 -13.38
N CYS A 228 4.43 12.14 -12.95
CA CYS A 228 4.22 12.53 -11.55
C CYS A 228 3.20 11.60 -10.86
N GLY A 229 3.24 11.54 -9.55
CA GLY A 229 2.13 11.00 -8.76
C GLY A 229 0.91 11.92 -8.80
N SER A 230 -0.24 11.41 -8.39
CA SER A 230 -1.47 12.22 -8.34
C SER A 230 -2.24 11.99 -7.05
N ARG A 231 -3.24 12.84 -6.82
CA ARG A 231 -4.16 12.80 -5.69
C ARG A 231 -5.60 12.94 -6.16
N LEU A 232 -6.56 12.68 -5.27
CA LEU A 232 -7.98 12.80 -5.57
C LEU A 232 -8.52 14.13 -5.04
N LEU A 233 -9.03 14.97 -5.92
CA LEU A 233 -9.72 16.22 -5.58
C LEU A 233 -11.22 16.01 -5.64
N ASN A 234 -11.98 16.75 -4.82
CA ASN A 234 -13.44 16.84 -4.94
C ASN A 234 -13.84 18.23 -5.43
N ASP A 235 -14.66 18.30 -6.48
CA ASP A 235 -15.20 19.56 -6.98
C ASP A 235 -16.51 19.91 -6.25
N GLU A 236 -17.47 18.96 -6.26
CA GLU A 236 -18.80 19.17 -5.70
C GLU A 236 -19.50 17.82 -5.46
N GLY A 237 -20.09 17.63 -4.30
CA GLY A 237 -20.82 16.41 -3.96
C GLY A 237 -20.00 15.15 -4.21
N GLY A 238 -20.55 14.21 -4.98
CA GLY A 238 -19.89 12.94 -5.37
C GLY A 238 -18.96 13.04 -6.59
N ARG A 239 -18.58 14.23 -7.05
CA ARG A 239 -17.71 14.43 -8.22
C ARG A 239 -16.25 14.59 -7.81
N TYR A 240 -15.47 13.54 -8.01
CA TYR A 240 -14.03 13.52 -7.78
C TYR A 240 -13.28 13.58 -9.10
N LYS A 241 -12.03 14.08 -9.06
CA LYS A 241 -11.12 14.16 -10.21
C LYS A 241 -9.67 13.99 -9.82
N ILE A 242 -8.84 13.71 -10.81
CA ILE A 242 -7.37 13.67 -10.63
C ILE A 242 -6.85 15.09 -10.39
N GLY A 243 -5.97 15.22 -9.37
CA GLY A 243 -5.17 16.39 -9.11
C GLY A 243 -3.68 16.07 -9.21
N PHE A 244 -2.92 16.97 -9.83
CA PHE A 244 -1.45 16.88 -9.90
C PHE A 244 -0.79 17.35 -8.61
N PRO A 245 0.54 17.16 -8.45
CA PRO A 245 1.27 17.62 -7.27
C PRO A 245 1.05 19.11 -6.96
N GLN A 246 1.28 19.48 -5.72
CA GLN A 246 1.14 20.86 -5.26
C GLN A 246 2.39 21.68 -5.61
N ALA A 247 2.21 22.95 -5.94
CA ALA A 247 3.31 23.82 -6.37
C ALA A 247 4.44 23.93 -5.32
N GLY A 248 4.07 23.92 -4.02
CA GLY A 248 5.03 24.01 -2.93
C GLY A 248 5.84 22.75 -2.63
N GLU A 249 5.48 21.59 -3.17
CA GLU A 249 6.27 20.37 -2.99
C GLU A 249 7.72 20.56 -3.44
N MET A 250 8.65 19.81 -2.84
CA MET A 250 10.10 19.95 -3.10
C MET A 250 10.60 21.39 -2.90
N ASN A 251 10.08 22.11 -1.92
CA ASN A 251 10.41 23.52 -1.67
C ASN A 251 10.19 24.41 -2.92
N GLY A 252 9.16 24.10 -3.72
CA GLY A 252 8.84 24.83 -4.96
C GLY A 252 9.68 24.45 -6.18
N VAL A 253 10.66 23.56 -6.03
CA VAL A 253 11.52 23.12 -7.14
C VAL A 253 10.78 22.15 -8.07
N GLY A 254 10.99 22.29 -9.38
CA GLY A 254 10.40 21.46 -10.43
C GLY A 254 8.94 21.80 -10.76
N SER A 255 8.48 21.33 -11.93
CA SER A 255 7.12 21.53 -12.42
C SER A 255 6.15 20.56 -11.72
N VAL A 256 4.92 21.02 -11.53
CA VAL A 256 3.79 20.15 -11.12
C VAL A 256 3.21 19.35 -12.29
N THR A 257 3.52 19.79 -13.51
CA THR A 257 3.04 19.19 -14.76
C THR A 257 4.09 18.27 -15.35
N PRO A 258 3.78 17.00 -15.61
CA PRO A 258 4.75 16.06 -16.16
C PRO A 258 5.01 16.33 -17.65
N MET A 259 6.24 16.03 -18.09
CA MET A 259 6.66 16.02 -19.48
C MET A 259 6.68 14.58 -20.00
N VAL A 260 6.13 14.38 -21.20
CA VAL A 260 6.00 13.07 -21.82
C VAL A 260 6.57 13.08 -23.24
N ALA A 261 7.42 12.12 -23.57
CA ALA A 261 7.84 11.86 -24.95
C ALA A 261 6.68 11.23 -25.73
N LEU A 262 6.49 11.63 -26.98
CA LEU A 262 5.39 11.18 -27.82
C LEU A 262 5.83 10.20 -28.93
N PRO A 263 5.10 9.10 -29.17
CA PRO A 263 3.93 8.65 -28.44
C PRO A 263 4.29 8.20 -27.02
N GLY A 264 3.46 8.56 -26.04
CA GLY A 264 3.69 8.22 -24.63
C GLY A 264 2.43 7.86 -23.89
N VAL A 265 2.58 7.27 -22.71
CA VAL A 265 1.44 6.84 -21.89
C VAL A 265 1.47 7.49 -20.52
N THR A 266 0.29 7.74 -19.95
CA THR A 266 0.14 8.12 -18.55
C THR A 266 0.17 6.89 -17.65
N PRO A 267 0.35 7.03 -16.33
CA PRO A 267 0.08 5.97 -15.37
C PRO A 267 -1.37 5.48 -15.46
N TRP A 268 -1.60 4.27 -14.95
CA TRP A 268 -2.93 3.72 -14.85
C TRP A 268 -3.72 4.31 -13.68
N ARG A 269 -4.97 4.68 -13.92
CA ARG A 269 -5.98 4.93 -12.89
C ARG A 269 -6.74 3.63 -12.67
N THR A 270 -6.87 3.19 -11.42
CA THR A 270 -7.43 1.88 -11.06
C THR A 270 -8.68 2.03 -10.21
N LEU A 271 -9.68 1.21 -10.50
CA LEU A 271 -10.94 1.08 -9.79
C LEU A 271 -11.12 -0.39 -9.43
N THR A 272 -10.91 -0.76 -8.16
CA THR A 272 -11.27 -2.10 -7.68
C THR A 272 -12.70 -2.07 -7.18
N ILE A 273 -13.55 -2.95 -7.71
CA ILE A 273 -15.00 -2.91 -7.51
C ILE A 273 -15.52 -4.29 -7.13
N GLY A 274 -16.41 -4.33 -6.13
CA GLY A 274 -17.10 -5.56 -5.79
C GLY A 274 -18.16 -5.40 -4.71
N THR A 275 -18.96 -6.42 -4.51
CA THR A 275 -20.00 -6.44 -3.46
C THR A 275 -19.44 -6.80 -2.07
N SER A 276 -18.16 -7.16 -2.00
CA SER A 276 -17.47 -7.57 -0.77
C SER A 276 -16.10 -6.89 -0.66
N LEU A 277 -15.65 -6.65 0.56
CA LEU A 277 -14.28 -6.21 0.86
C LEU A 277 -13.22 -7.25 0.47
N ALA A 278 -13.59 -8.50 0.18
CA ALA A 278 -12.71 -9.49 -0.40
C ALA A 278 -12.10 -8.99 -1.74
N ASN A 279 -12.92 -8.34 -2.58
CA ASN A 279 -12.44 -7.76 -3.83
C ASN A 279 -11.31 -6.75 -3.60
N ILE A 280 -11.43 -5.94 -2.53
CA ILE A 280 -10.45 -4.90 -2.16
C ILE A 280 -9.17 -5.52 -1.59
N VAL A 281 -9.29 -6.42 -0.62
CA VAL A 281 -8.14 -7.04 0.05
C VAL A 281 -7.33 -7.92 -0.89
N GLU A 282 -8.01 -8.64 -1.79
CA GLU A 282 -7.42 -9.67 -2.63
C GLU A 282 -7.01 -9.19 -4.02
N THR A 283 -7.30 -7.92 -4.40
CA THR A 283 -6.91 -7.40 -5.72
C THR A 283 -5.39 -7.41 -5.91
N THR A 284 -4.98 -7.69 -7.14
CA THR A 284 -3.58 -7.59 -7.60
C THR A 284 -3.39 -6.49 -8.65
N VAL A 285 -4.42 -5.66 -8.88
CA VAL A 285 -4.45 -4.68 -9.97
C VAL A 285 -3.24 -3.74 -10.01
N ALA A 286 -2.69 -3.37 -8.85
CA ALA A 286 -1.50 -2.52 -8.79
C ALA A 286 -0.29 -3.18 -9.49
N PHE A 287 -0.24 -4.50 -9.50
CA PHE A 287 0.85 -5.29 -10.07
C PHE A 287 0.52 -5.84 -11.47
N ASP A 288 -0.76 -6.14 -11.75
CA ASP A 288 -1.22 -6.71 -13.02
C ASP A 288 -0.95 -5.81 -14.24
N LEU A 289 -0.87 -4.49 -13.98
CA LEU A 289 -0.80 -3.45 -15.01
C LEU A 289 0.61 -2.95 -15.30
N VAL A 290 1.61 -3.47 -14.59
CA VAL A 290 3.01 -3.07 -14.71
C VAL A 290 3.90 -4.25 -15.06
N ALA A 291 5.13 -3.98 -15.46
CA ALA A 291 6.13 -4.99 -15.78
C ALA A 291 7.45 -4.68 -15.05
N PRO A 292 8.33 -5.66 -14.82
CA PRO A 292 9.66 -5.43 -14.31
C PRO A 292 10.44 -4.42 -15.18
N LYS A 293 11.10 -3.46 -14.54
CA LYS A 293 11.94 -2.45 -15.21
C LYS A 293 13.34 -2.96 -15.50
N TYR A 294 13.85 -3.83 -14.63
CA TYR A 294 15.15 -4.47 -14.74
C TYR A 294 15.17 -5.79 -13.95
N GLU A 295 16.19 -6.57 -14.19
CA GLU A 295 16.40 -7.83 -13.47
C GLU A 295 17.11 -7.61 -12.13
N ALA A 296 16.86 -8.51 -11.18
CA ALA A 296 17.50 -8.50 -9.89
C ALA A 296 19.01 -8.80 -10.02
N LYS A 297 19.85 -7.98 -9.41
CA LYS A 297 21.31 -8.18 -9.35
C LYS A 297 21.70 -9.49 -8.66
N LYS A 298 20.88 -9.91 -7.70
CA LYS A 298 21.02 -11.15 -6.94
C LYS A 298 19.67 -11.67 -6.46
N ASP A 299 19.62 -12.86 -5.93
CA ASP A 299 18.43 -13.34 -5.22
C ASP A 299 18.34 -12.65 -3.85
N TYR A 300 17.38 -11.71 -3.73
CA TYR A 300 17.16 -10.95 -2.51
C TYR A 300 16.48 -11.84 -1.46
N THR A 301 17.03 -11.87 -0.26
CA THR A 301 16.48 -12.61 0.87
C THR A 301 15.69 -11.69 1.77
N TYR A 302 14.41 -11.95 1.91
CA TYR A 302 13.49 -11.23 2.77
C TYR A 302 13.52 -11.79 4.21
N GLY A 303 12.71 -11.21 5.10
CA GLY A 303 12.55 -11.76 6.44
C GLY A 303 12.29 -10.71 7.52
N LYS A 304 12.48 -11.13 8.75
CA LYS A 304 12.25 -10.30 9.95
C LYS A 304 13.51 -9.54 10.34
N GLY A 305 13.30 -8.41 10.97
CA GLY A 305 14.36 -7.62 11.58
C GLY A 305 13.89 -6.94 12.86
N SER A 306 14.81 -6.33 13.56
CA SER A 306 14.55 -5.45 14.69
C SER A 306 14.97 -4.02 14.38
N TRP A 307 14.39 -3.07 15.11
CA TRP A 307 14.58 -1.64 14.91
C TRP A 307 14.57 -0.92 16.26
N SER A 308 15.76 -0.53 16.74
CA SER A 308 15.93 0.05 18.07
C SER A 308 15.26 1.41 18.22
N TRP A 309 15.21 2.19 17.14
CA TRP A 309 14.73 3.57 17.16
C TRP A 309 13.28 3.67 17.65
N ILE A 310 12.41 2.74 17.27
CA ILE A 310 10.99 2.77 17.67
C ILE A 310 10.78 2.72 19.20
N ILE A 311 11.74 2.22 19.94
CA ILE A 311 11.69 2.12 21.40
C ILE A 311 12.63 3.14 22.05
N GLY A 312 13.84 3.31 21.53
CA GLY A 312 14.91 4.09 22.16
C GLY A 312 15.20 5.43 21.47
N MET A 313 14.53 5.74 20.36
CA MET A 313 14.73 6.95 19.55
C MET A 313 16.19 7.13 19.11
N ASP A 314 16.57 8.34 18.66
CA ASP A 314 17.92 8.68 18.19
C ASP A 314 19.05 8.25 19.13
N PRO A 315 18.94 8.34 20.47
CA PRO A 315 20.00 7.86 21.37
C PRO A 315 20.31 6.35 21.26
N SER A 316 19.36 5.55 20.75
CA SER A 316 19.59 4.11 20.55
C SER A 316 20.50 3.78 19.36
N CYS A 317 20.72 4.73 18.45
CA CYS A 317 21.55 4.54 17.26
C CYS A 317 23.05 4.64 17.57
N ASN A 318 23.49 4.07 18.69
CA ASN A 318 24.88 3.97 19.12
C ASN A 318 25.42 2.54 18.98
N PHE A 319 26.73 2.38 18.97
CA PHE A 319 27.40 1.11 18.71
C PHE A 319 26.98 -0.02 19.65
N ASP A 320 26.98 0.23 20.95
CA ASP A 320 26.73 -0.80 21.96
C ASP A 320 25.27 -1.27 21.91
N GLU A 321 24.35 -0.36 21.72
CA GLU A 321 22.93 -0.70 21.58
C GLU A 321 22.67 -1.46 20.28
N GLN A 322 23.28 -1.05 19.15
CA GLN A 322 23.13 -1.79 17.89
C GLN A 322 23.73 -3.19 17.97
N LYS A 323 24.82 -3.39 18.70
CA LYS A 323 25.38 -4.70 18.97
C LYS A 323 24.41 -5.58 19.77
N ARG A 324 23.73 -5.02 20.80
CA ARG A 324 22.68 -5.71 21.57
C ARG A 324 21.50 -6.11 20.67
N TYR A 325 21.11 -5.25 19.72
CA TYR A 325 20.04 -5.57 18.78
C TYR A 325 20.43 -6.61 17.74
N ILE A 326 21.71 -6.70 17.36
CA ILE A 326 22.23 -7.80 16.55
C ILE A 326 22.15 -9.13 17.33
N ASP A 327 22.56 -9.15 18.59
CA ASP A 327 22.44 -10.33 19.46
C ASP A 327 20.98 -10.75 19.62
N PHE A 328 20.10 -9.80 19.92
CA PHE A 328 18.66 -10.03 20.02
C PHE A 328 18.07 -10.59 18.70
N SER A 329 18.43 -10.02 17.57
CA SER A 329 17.96 -10.51 16.27
C SER A 329 18.42 -11.93 15.98
N ALA A 330 19.67 -12.27 16.35
CA ALA A 330 20.17 -13.64 16.24
C ALA A 330 19.39 -14.62 17.13
N ASP A 331 19.12 -14.25 18.40
CA ASP A 331 18.32 -15.06 19.34
C ASP A 331 16.87 -15.25 18.89
N MET A 332 16.31 -14.25 18.19
CA MET A 332 14.99 -14.31 17.58
C MET A 332 14.96 -15.06 16.24
N GLY A 333 16.09 -15.40 15.66
CA GLY A 333 16.20 -15.96 14.31
C GLY A 333 15.84 -14.95 13.22
N TYR A 334 16.07 -13.66 13.48
CA TYR A 334 15.79 -12.57 12.54
C TYR A 334 16.96 -12.35 11.60
N GLN A 335 16.65 -11.88 10.39
CA GLN A 335 17.62 -11.76 9.31
C GLN A 335 18.31 -10.40 9.26
N SER A 336 17.79 -9.39 9.98
CA SER A 336 18.34 -8.04 9.90
C SER A 336 18.14 -7.19 11.15
N VAL A 337 18.94 -6.12 11.22
CA VAL A 337 18.76 -4.99 12.12
C VAL A 337 18.73 -3.72 11.27
N LEU A 338 17.79 -2.83 11.54
CA LEU A 338 17.77 -1.48 10.98
C LEU A 338 18.46 -0.52 11.96
N ILE A 339 19.57 0.07 11.53
CA ILE A 339 20.27 1.15 12.23
C ILE A 339 19.76 2.46 11.64
N ASP A 340 19.03 3.23 12.47
CA ASP A 340 18.32 4.42 12.05
C ASP A 340 19.21 5.68 12.04
N ALA A 341 18.64 6.85 11.91
CA ALA A 341 19.30 8.14 11.71
C ALA A 341 20.44 8.44 12.69
N PHE A 342 21.35 9.32 12.29
CA PHE A 342 22.56 9.73 13.02
C PHE A 342 23.64 8.66 13.23
N TRP A 343 23.52 7.48 12.63
CA TRP A 343 24.53 6.45 12.74
C TRP A 343 25.91 6.91 12.25
N ASP A 344 25.98 7.80 11.25
CA ASP A 344 27.21 8.38 10.72
C ASP A 344 27.97 9.22 11.75
N ARG A 345 27.25 9.84 12.71
CA ARG A 345 27.79 10.67 13.78
C ARG A 345 28.01 9.91 15.08
N GLN A 346 27.07 9.02 15.44
CA GLN A 346 27.09 8.31 16.72
C GLN A 346 27.94 7.02 16.68
N ILE A 347 28.05 6.40 15.49
CA ILE A 347 28.80 5.16 15.29
C ILE A 347 30.01 5.40 14.38
N GLY A 348 29.77 5.97 13.19
CA GLY A 348 30.77 6.21 12.15
C GLY A 348 31.02 4.98 11.26
N TYR A 349 31.58 5.23 10.09
CA TYR A 349 31.72 4.24 9.01
C TYR A 349 32.55 3.01 9.42
N GLU A 350 33.71 3.23 10.03
CA GLU A 350 34.60 2.13 10.46
C GLU A 350 33.91 1.19 11.45
N ARG A 351 33.17 1.75 12.41
CA ARG A 351 32.45 0.93 13.40
C ARG A 351 31.18 0.30 12.82
N ILE A 352 30.56 0.86 11.77
CA ILE A 352 29.52 0.17 10.99
C ILE A 352 30.10 -1.05 10.29
N GLU A 353 31.32 -0.97 9.73
CA GLU A 353 32.00 -2.14 9.15
C GLU A 353 32.25 -3.24 10.19
N GLU A 354 32.59 -2.85 11.44
CA GLU A 354 32.73 -3.76 12.56
C GLU A 354 31.40 -4.43 12.90
N LEU A 355 30.31 -3.66 13.04
CA LEU A 355 28.96 -4.19 13.28
C LEU A 355 28.48 -5.11 12.15
N ALA A 356 28.75 -4.75 10.90
CA ALA A 356 28.39 -5.56 9.75
C ALA A 356 29.12 -6.91 9.73
N ARG A 357 30.40 -6.92 10.10
CA ARG A 357 31.17 -8.17 10.27
C ARG A 357 30.60 -9.00 11.40
N TYR A 358 30.39 -8.39 12.58
CA TYR A 358 29.81 -9.05 13.74
C TYR A 358 28.43 -9.64 13.45
N GLY A 359 27.55 -8.88 12.76
CA GLY A 359 26.24 -9.35 12.34
C GLY A 359 26.32 -10.55 11.40
N ARG A 360 27.21 -10.53 10.41
CA ARG A 360 27.41 -11.66 9.49
C ARG A 360 27.82 -12.94 10.22
N GLU A 361 28.70 -12.85 11.21
CA GLU A 361 29.10 -14.00 12.05
C GLU A 361 27.92 -14.63 12.79
N LYS A 362 26.88 -13.82 13.08
CA LYS A 362 25.63 -14.23 13.73
C LYS A 362 24.47 -14.50 12.76
N GLY A 363 24.69 -14.36 11.46
CA GLY A 363 23.64 -14.53 10.44
C GLY A 363 22.67 -13.35 10.31
N VAL A 364 23.03 -12.17 10.86
CA VAL A 364 22.21 -10.96 10.88
C VAL A 364 22.82 -9.89 9.98
N GLY A 365 22.08 -9.41 8.99
CA GLY A 365 22.51 -8.31 8.11
C GLY A 365 22.05 -6.94 8.61
N LEU A 366 22.63 -5.88 8.06
CA LEU A 366 22.29 -4.51 8.44
C LEU A 366 21.51 -3.80 7.34
N PHE A 367 20.51 -3.01 7.74
CA PHE A 367 19.94 -1.93 6.98
C PHE A 367 20.40 -0.61 7.59
N LEU A 368 20.68 0.39 6.74
CA LEU A 368 21.11 1.72 7.17
C LEU A 368 20.15 2.79 6.72
N TRP A 369 19.87 3.74 7.59
CA TRP A 369 19.00 4.87 7.30
C TRP A 369 19.73 6.00 6.57
N TYR A 370 19.04 6.68 5.65
CA TYR A 370 19.51 7.87 4.92
C TYR A 370 18.40 8.89 4.73
N ASN A 371 18.73 10.17 4.85
CA ASN A 371 17.88 11.24 4.34
C ASN A 371 17.93 11.23 2.81
N SER A 372 16.79 11.36 2.13
CA SER A 372 16.70 11.34 0.66
C SER A 372 17.53 12.45 0.00
N ASN A 373 17.68 13.59 0.67
CA ASN A 373 18.37 14.75 0.10
C ASN A 373 18.99 15.68 1.16
N GLY A 374 18.22 16.50 1.85
CA GLY A 374 18.62 17.62 2.68
C GLY A 374 18.51 18.98 1.99
N ALA A 375 17.97 19.03 0.75
CA ALA A 375 17.79 20.28 0.00
C ALA A 375 16.36 20.82 0.08
N TRP A 376 15.36 19.98 0.24
CA TRP A 376 13.95 20.36 0.34
C TRP A 376 13.25 19.95 1.63
N ASN A 377 13.98 19.48 2.62
CA ASN A 377 13.50 19.34 3.99
C ASN A 377 14.53 19.94 4.97
N ASP A 378 14.08 20.25 6.17
CA ASP A 378 14.91 20.80 7.24
C ASP A 378 15.22 19.75 8.32
N ALA A 379 15.09 18.45 8.01
CA ALA A 379 15.35 17.37 8.97
C ALA A 379 16.82 17.37 9.40
N PRO A 380 17.09 17.37 10.71
CA PRO A 380 18.47 17.33 11.22
C PRO A 380 19.11 15.95 11.09
N GLN A 381 18.31 14.92 10.81
CA GLN A 381 18.75 13.53 10.72
C GLN A 381 19.72 13.32 9.55
N THR A 382 20.87 12.74 9.88
CA THR A 382 21.94 12.40 8.94
C THR A 382 22.07 10.88 8.79
N PRO A 383 22.68 10.37 7.68
CA PRO A 383 23.42 11.07 6.59
C PRO A 383 22.53 11.88 5.65
N ILE A 384 22.98 13.08 5.28
CA ILE A 384 22.32 14.02 4.36
C ILE A 384 23.17 14.15 3.09
N GLY A 385 22.54 14.44 1.93
CA GLY A 385 23.20 14.73 0.67
C GLY A 385 23.89 13.55 0.00
N LYS A 386 23.53 12.32 0.43
CA LYS A 386 24.10 11.08 -0.13
C LYS A 386 23.22 10.47 -1.21
N MET A 387 21.89 10.56 -1.09
CA MET A 387 20.97 9.84 -1.97
C MET A 387 20.51 10.65 -3.19
N ASN A 388 20.44 11.98 -3.10
CA ASN A 388 19.98 12.85 -4.17
C ASN A 388 21.02 13.13 -5.27
N ASN A 389 22.30 12.91 -5.00
CA ASN A 389 23.38 13.11 -5.98
C ASN A 389 23.90 11.75 -6.47
N ALA A 390 23.82 11.49 -7.76
CA ALA A 390 24.19 10.20 -8.34
C ALA A 390 25.65 9.79 -8.06
N ILE A 391 26.59 10.75 -8.04
CA ILE A 391 28.00 10.46 -7.76
C ILE A 391 28.19 10.03 -6.31
N GLU A 392 27.64 10.79 -5.38
CA GLU A 392 27.74 10.47 -3.94
C GLU A 392 26.97 9.20 -3.62
N ARG A 393 25.78 9.02 -4.19
CA ARG A 393 24.96 7.81 -4.00
C ARG A 393 25.69 6.54 -4.43
N ARG A 394 26.31 6.53 -5.60
CA ARG A 394 27.07 5.38 -6.08
C ARG A 394 28.35 5.09 -5.27
N LYS A 395 29.03 6.12 -4.81
CA LYS A 395 30.17 5.95 -3.88
C LYS A 395 29.73 5.31 -2.58
N GLU A 396 28.62 5.79 -2.03
CA GLU A 396 28.05 5.29 -0.78
C GLU A 396 27.59 3.85 -0.92
N MET A 397 26.85 3.52 -2.00
CA MET A 397 26.37 2.17 -2.27
C MET A 397 27.50 1.17 -2.58
N ALA A 398 28.56 1.62 -3.24
CA ALA A 398 29.76 0.81 -3.43
C ALA A 398 30.49 0.50 -2.10
N TRP A 399 30.48 1.44 -1.14
CA TRP A 399 30.95 1.16 0.21
C TRP A 399 30.06 0.16 0.91
N MET A 400 28.74 0.31 0.85
CA MET A 400 27.77 -0.62 1.44
C MET A 400 27.95 -2.05 0.90
N GLU A 401 28.11 -2.20 -0.42
CA GLU A 401 28.36 -3.51 -1.05
C GLU A 401 29.62 -4.17 -0.48
N ARG A 402 30.76 -3.45 -0.41
CA ARG A 402 32.01 -3.98 0.15
C ARG A 402 31.90 -4.32 1.63
N THR A 403 31.14 -3.53 2.38
CA THR A 403 30.86 -3.74 3.81
C THR A 403 29.90 -4.92 4.03
N GLY A 404 29.11 -5.27 3.02
CA GLY A 404 28.10 -6.33 3.10
C GLY A 404 26.80 -5.87 3.76
N ILE A 405 26.46 -4.58 3.61
CA ILE A 405 25.17 -4.03 4.00
C ILE A 405 24.08 -4.69 3.14
N ARG A 406 22.94 -4.97 3.74
CA ARG A 406 21.84 -5.71 3.13
C ARG A 406 20.84 -4.81 2.40
N GLY A 407 20.64 -3.61 2.92
CA GLY A 407 19.69 -2.66 2.35
C GLY A 407 19.75 -1.30 3.03
N ILE A 408 18.89 -0.42 2.55
CA ILE A 408 18.76 0.94 3.06
C ILE A 408 17.29 1.30 3.34
N LYS A 409 17.09 2.16 4.33
CA LYS A 409 15.87 2.94 4.56
C LYS A 409 16.17 4.37 4.13
N VAL A 410 15.41 4.90 3.17
CA VAL A 410 15.58 6.28 2.69
C VAL A 410 14.33 7.08 3.01
N ASP A 411 14.50 8.26 3.61
CA ASP A 411 13.45 9.01 4.27
C ASP A 411 13.34 10.47 3.78
N PHE A 412 12.18 11.11 4.00
CA PHE A 412 11.92 12.55 3.85
C PHE A 412 11.93 13.09 2.41
N PHE A 413 11.16 12.47 1.52
CA PHE A 413 11.12 12.85 0.09
C PHE A 413 10.37 14.15 -0.21
N GLY A 414 9.25 14.42 0.45
CA GLY A 414 8.57 15.72 0.36
C GLY A 414 7.82 16.00 -0.95
N GLY A 415 7.21 15.00 -1.60
CA GLY A 415 6.31 15.24 -2.71
C GLY A 415 6.26 14.18 -3.81
N ASP A 416 5.40 14.45 -4.80
CA ASP A 416 5.04 13.55 -5.90
C ASP A 416 5.34 14.11 -7.30
N LYS A 417 6.09 15.21 -7.41
CA LYS A 417 6.49 15.78 -8.70
C LYS A 417 7.33 14.78 -9.50
N GLN A 418 7.31 14.88 -10.82
CA GLN A 418 8.07 14.00 -11.72
C GLN A 418 9.57 13.87 -11.34
N PRO A 419 10.31 14.95 -10.99
CA PRO A 419 11.69 14.81 -10.54
C PRO A 419 11.84 13.99 -9.24
N MET A 420 10.81 13.98 -8.38
CA MET A 420 10.83 13.14 -7.18
C MET A 420 10.62 11.68 -7.54
N MET A 421 9.70 11.36 -8.46
CA MET A 421 9.54 10.00 -8.99
C MET A 421 10.84 9.49 -9.64
N GLN A 422 11.55 10.36 -10.36
CA GLN A 422 12.85 10.04 -10.92
C GLN A 422 13.89 9.72 -9.83
N LEU A 423 13.89 10.45 -8.71
CA LEU A 423 14.80 10.16 -7.60
C LEU A 423 14.53 8.79 -6.95
N TYR A 424 13.26 8.40 -6.79
CA TYR A 424 12.90 7.05 -6.31
C TYR A 424 13.45 5.97 -7.25
N GLU A 425 13.24 6.14 -8.57
CA GLU A 425 13.72 5.19 -9.59
C GLU A 425 15.26 5.13 -9.62
N ASP A 426 15.93 6.27 -9.56
CA ASP A 426 17.40 6.37 -9.51
C ASP A 426 17.99 5.64 -8.30
N ILE A 427 17.39 5.83 -7.11
CA ILE A 427 17.84 5.16 -5.88
C ILE A 427 17.65 3.65 -6.02
N LEU A 428 16.50 3.21 -6.53
CA LEU A 428 16.21 1.79 -6.73
C LEU A 428 17.17 1.14 -7.73
N ALA A 429 17.42 1.80 -8.87
CA ALA A 429 18.31 1.30 -9.90
C ALA A 429 19.76 1.20 -9.41
N ASP A 430 20.31 2.29 -8.83
CA ASP A 430 21.66 2.28 -8.27
C ASP A 430 21.81 1.27 -7.13
N ALA A 431 20.80 1.13 -6.24
CA ALA A 431 20.79 0.14 -5.18
C ALA A 431 20.79 -1.29 -5.71
N ASN A 432 20.03 -1.57 -6.78
CA ASN A 432 20.03 -2.89 -7.42
C ASN A 432 21.42 -3.25 -7.98
N GLU A 433 22.12 -2.32 -8.63
CA GLU A 433 23.48 -2.55 -9.13
C GLU A 433 24.46 -2.95 -8.04
N HIS A 434 24.25 -2.49 -6.80
CA HIS A 434 25.04 -2.81 -5.62
C HIS A 434 24.43 -3.93 -4.75
N GLY A 435 23.35 -4.57 -5.22
CA GLY A 435 22.71 -5.68 -4.50
C GLY A 435 22.06 -5.27 -3.18
N LEU A 436 21.54 -4.05 -3.07
CA LEU A 436 20.90 -3.50 -1.89
C LEU A 436 19.37 -3.51 -2.03
N MET A 437 18.67 -3.92 -0.97
CA MET A 437 17.23 -3.73 -0.83
C MET A 437 16.91 -2.31 -0.37
N VAL A 438 15.70 -1.82 -0.72
CA VAL A 438 15.30 -0.44 -0.40
C VAL A 438 13.94 -0.40 0.26
N ILE A 439 13.87 0.32 1.38
CA ILE A 439 12.64 0.72 2.09
C ILE A 439 12.55 2.24 2.03
N PHE A 440 11.36 2.78 1.75
CA PHE A 440 11.12 4.22 1.75
C PHE A 440 10.25 4.66 2.91
N HIS A 441 10.64 5.76 3.57
CA HIS A 441 9.88 6.46 4.61
C HIS A 441 9.69 7.93 4.24
N GLY A 442 8.83 8.66 4.96
CA GLY A 442 8.52 10.04 4.62
C GLY A 442 8.25 10.20 3.11
N CYS A 443 7.46 9.32 2.54
CA CYS A 443 7.48 8.98 1.13
C CYS A 443 6.10 8.93 0.49
N THR A 444 6.09 8.77 -0.82
CA THR A 444 4.89 8.55 -1.63
C THR A 444 4.35 7.12 -1.51
N LEU A 445 3.10 6.91 -1.96
CA LEU A 445 2.49 5.60 -2.15
C LEU A 445 3.29 4.75 -3.17
N PRO A 446 3.56 3.46 -2.91
CA PRO A 446 4.05 2.55 -3.95
C PRO A 446 2.97 2.30 -5.00
N ARG A 447 3.39 2.25 -6.25
CA ARG A 447 2.50 2.18 -7.40
C ARG A 447 2.86 0.99 -8.30
N GLY A 448 2.80 -0.22 -7.73
CA GLY A 448 3.21 -1.45 -8.39
C GLY A 448 4.72 -1.70 -8.34
N TRP A 449 5.44 -0.96 -7.50
CA TRP A 449 6.91 -1.02 -7.41
C TRP A 449 7.43 -2.39 -6.97
N GLU A 450 6.64 -3.17 -6.25
CA GLU A 450 6.96 -4.55 -5.86
C GLU A 450 7.18 -5.48 -7.08
N ARG A 451 6.56 -5.17 -8.21
CA ARG A 451 6.78 -5.89 -9.47
C ARG A 451 7.76 -5.17 -10.39
N MET A 452 7.76 -3.83 -10.38
CA MET A 452 8.61 -3.02 -11.26
C MET A 452 10.08 -3.11 -10.89
N TYR A 453 10.39 -3.19 -9.59
CA TYR A 453 11.74 -3.08 -9.05
C TYR A 453 12.04 -4.25 -8.11
N PRO A 454 12.89 -5.21 -8.48
CA PRO A 454 13.07 -6.45 -7.72
C PRO A 454 13.71 -6.27 -6.34
N ASN A 455 14.39 -5.16 -6.10
CA ASN A 455 15.02 -4.78 -4.83
C ASN A 455 14.16 -3.82 -3.97
N TYR A 456 13.01 -3.40 -4.46
CA TYR A 456 12.04 -2.65 -3.66
C TYR A 456 11.39 -3.57 -2.62
N VAL A 457 11.34 -3.13 -1.37
CA VAL A 457 10.76 -3.89 -0.25
C VAL A 457 9.40 -3.36 0.13
N ALA A 458 9.35 -2.09 0.54
CA ALA A 458 8.14 -1.44 1.04
C ALA A 458 8.32 0.08 1.10
N SER A 459 7.21 0.76 1.24
CA SER A 459 7.13 2.17 1.64
C SER A 459 6.31 2.29 2.92
N GLU A 460 6.61 3.28 3.76
CA GLU A 460 5.74 3.68 4.85
C GLU A 460 4.43 4.23 4.29
N ALA A 461 4.41 5.47 3.85
CA ALA A 461 3.27 6.17 3.23
C ALA A 461 1.95 5.94 3.98
N VAL A 462 1.99 6.04 5.31
CA VAL A 462 0.88 5.84 6.25
C VAL A 462 1.27 6.39 7.60
N LEU A 463 0.30 6.69 8.44
CA LEU A 463 0.55 7.00 9.85
C LEU A 463 0.98 5.70 10.57
N ALA A 464 2.29 5.44 10.59
CA ALA A 464 2.90 4.19 11.05
C ALA A 464 3.11 4.15 12.57
N SER A 465 3.73 3.06 13.06
CA SER A 465 3.89 2.79 14.50
C SER A 465 4.78 3.78 15.24
N GLU A 466 5.67 4.51 14.56
CA GLU A 466 6.50 5.54 15.18
C GLU A 466 5.66 6.63 15.86
N ASN A 467 4.46 6.90 15.34
CA ASN A 467 3.53 7.86 15.93
C ASN A 467 3.06 7.43 17.33
N LEU A 468 3.09 6.14 17.66
CA LEU A 468 2.77 5.61 18.99
C LEU A 468 3.76 6.11 20.05
N HIS A 469 5.01 6.37 19.65
CA HIS A 469 6.02 6.95 20.54
C HIS A 469 5.76 8.44 20.84
N PHE A 470 5.23 9.19 19.86
CA PHE A 470 5.10 10.64 19.96
C PHE A 470 3.90 11.11 20.79
N SER A 471 2.80 10.35 20.81
CA SER A 471 1.58 10.80 21.50
C SER A 471 0.74 9.64 22.02
N GLN A 472 0.22 9.81 23.26
CA GLN A 472 -0.75 8.89 23.82
C GLN A 472 -2.04 8.82 22.97
N ASP A 473 -2.43 9.90 22.30
CA ASP A 473 -3.61 9.91 21.43
C ASP A 473 -3.45 8.94 20.24
N PHE A 474 -2.24 8.80 19.69
CA PHE A 474 -1.98 7.77 18.67
C PHE A 474 -2.13 6.36 19.24
N CYS A 475 -1.65 6.11 20.46
CA CYS A 475 -1.84 4.83 21.13
C CYS A 475 -3.34 4.53 21.36
N ASN A 476 -4.12 5.55 21.70
CA ASN A 476 -5.56 5.41 21.95
C ASN A 476 -6.35 5.04 20.69
N VAL A 477 -5.86 5.38 19.49
CA VAL A 477 -6.50 5.10 18.21
C VAL A 477 -5.79 4.01 17.39
N GLU A 478 -4.74 3.38 17.92
CA GLU A 478 -3.96 2.34 17.22
C GLU A 478 -4.85 1.23 16.65
N ALA A 479 -5.77 0.69 17.48
CA ALA A 479 -6.66 -0.38 17.04
C ALA A 479 -7.55 0.05 15.87
N ARG A 480 -8.09 1.28 15.91
CA ARG A 480 -8.90 1.81 14.81
C ARG A 480 -8.07 1.92 13.51
N ASN A 481 -6.88 2.46 13.59
CA ASN A 481 -6.01 2.61 12.42
C ASN A 481 -5.62 1.23 11.86
N ALA A 482 -5.27 0.28 12.71
CA ALA A 482 -4.92 -1.08 12.31
C ALA A 482 -6.06 -1.80 11.57
N THR A 483 -7.32 -1.50 11.88
CA THR A 483 -8.49 -2.08 11.19
C THR A 483 -8.81 -1.41 9.86
N ILE A 484 -8.15 -0.30 9.52
CA ILE A 484 -8.34 0.41 8.24
C ILE A 484 -7.30 -0.02 7.21
N HIS A 485 -6.02 -0.10 7.60
CA HIS A 485 -4.89 -0.30 6.69
C HIS A 485 -5.02 -1.47 5.72
N PRO A 486 -5.52 -2.66 6.11
CA PRO A 486 -5.69 -3.79 5.18
C PRO A 486 -6.67 -3.53 4.03
N PHE A 487 -7.58 -2.57 4.19
CA PHE A 487 -8.59 -2.22 3.19
C PHE A 487 -8.19 -1.01 2.32
N VAL A 488 -7.16 -0.28 2.70
CA VAL A 488 -6.70 0.92 2.00
C VAL A 488 -5.21 0.82 1.68
N ARG A 489 -4.34 1.44 2.45
CA ARG A 489 -2.90 1.57 2.19
C ARG A 489 -2.22 0.23 1.86
N ASN A 490 -2.47 -0.80 2.65
CA ASN A 490 -1.86 -2.13 2.44
C ASN A 490 -2.59 -3.00 1.40
N ALA A 491 -3.75 -2.55 0.90
CA ALA A 491 -4.45 -3.21 -0.19
C ALA A 491 -3.74 -3.01 -1.54
N VAL A 492 -2.99 -1.93 -1.73
CA VAL A 492 -2.36 -1.56 -3.00
C VAL A 492 -0.85 -1.72 -3.04
N GLY A 493 -0.20 -1.98 -1.90
CA GLY A 493 1.26 -2.15 -1.86
C GLY A 493 1.79 -2.51 -0.49
N ALA A 494 3.05 -2.96 -0.44
CA ALA A 494 3.78 -3.29 0.76
C ALA A 494 3.91 -2.06 1.67
N MET A 495 3.73 -2.28 2.98
CA MET A 495 3.67 -1.23 3.99
C MET A 495 4.68 -1.51 5.09
N ASP A 496 5.70 -0.66 5.20
CA ASP A 496 6.65 -0.70 6.30
C ASP A 496 6.05 0.03 7.51
N PHE A 497 5.47 -0.75 8.41
CA PHE A 497 4.72 -0.23 9.55
C PHE A 497 5.52 -0.18 10.86
N GLY A 498 6.51 -1.06 11.02
CA GLY A 498 7.39 -1.13 12.18
C GLY A 498 6.69 -1.50 13.50
N GLY A 499 5.52 -2.11 13.45
CA GLY A 499 4.69 -2.38 14.62
C GLY A 499 4.97 -3.70 15.33
N SER A 500 3.93 -4.29 15.92
CA SER A 500 3.94 -5.55 16.69
C SER A 500 4.77 -5.48 17.97
N ALA A 501 4.75 -4.34 18.67
CA ALA A 501 5.46 -4.14 19.93
C ALA A 501 4.91 -5.01 21.06
N LEU A 502 5.80 -5.61 21.85
CA LEU A 502 5.42 -6.32 23.08
C LEU A 502 5.72 -5.50 24.36
N ASN A 503 6.45 -4.40 24.25
CA ASN A 503 6.60 -3.44 25.34
C ASN A 503 5.24 -2.86 25.73
N LYS A 504 5.04 -2.62 27.03
CA LYS A 504 3.84 -1.94 27.55
C LYS A 504 3.94 -0.42 27.42
N HIS A 505 5.15 0.09 27.38
CA HIS A 505 5.48 1.50 27.19
C HIS A 505 6.46 1.64 26.03
N TYR A 506 6.26 2.66 25.20
CA TYR A 506 7.19 3.01 24.14
C TYR A 506 8.32 3.86 24.70
N GLY A 507 9.25 3.21 25.38
CA GLY A 507 10.43 3.80 26.00
C GLY A 507 11.46 2.72 26.33
N ALA A 508 12.72 3.10 26.42
CA ALA A 508 13.85 2.18 26.51
C ALA A 508 13.82 1.23 27.74
N ASP A 509 13.16 1.65 28.82
CA ASP A 509 13.04 0.87 30.05
C ASP A 509 11.70 0.11 30.19
N ASN A 510 10.81 0.20 29.19
CA ASN A 510 9.47 -0.36 29.22
C ASN A 510 8.60 0.09 30.40
N GLN A 511 8.92 1.23 31.04
CA GLN A 511 8.20 1.80 32.19
C GLN A 511 7.74 3.23 31.93
N HIS A 512 8.47 3.98 31.10
CA HIS A 512 8.21 5.37 30.75
C HIS A 512 7.89 5.51 29.26
N GLY A 513 7.37 6.66 28.87
CA GLY A 513 6.89 6.92 27.50
C GLY A 513 5.38 6.71 27.37
N THR A 514 4.88 6.75 26.15
CA THR A 514 3.48 6.48 25.87
C THR A 514 3.13 5.02 26.16
N ARG A 515 1.90 4.81 26.60
CA ARG A 515 1.43 3.47 26.98
C ARG A 515 0.72 2.80 25.83
N ARG A 516 1.11 1.57 25.51
CA ARG A 516 0.38 0.71 24.56
C ARG A 516 -1.00 0.38 25.12
N MET A 517 -2.04 0.57 24.32
CA MET A 517 -3.44 0.30 24.69
C MET A 517 -3.96 -1.04 24.16
N THR A 518 -3.21 -1.68 23.27
CA THR A 518 -3.55 -2.96 22.64
C THR A 518 -2.93 -4.15 23.38
N SER A 519 -3.40 -5.37 23.09
CA SER A 519 -2.90 -6.58 23.72
C SER A 519 -1.66 -7.15 23.04
N ASP A 520 -1.02 -8.15 23.67
CA ASP A 520 0.06 -8.92 23.03
C ASP A 520 -0.47 -9.73 21.84
N VAL A 521 -1.69 -10.30 21.92
CA VAL A 521 -2.28 -11.00 20.78
C VAL A 521 -2.63 -10.05 19.64
N PHE A 522 -2.99 -8.79 19.93
CA PHE A 522 -3.13 -7.76 18.91
C PHE A 522 -1.80 -7.54 18.16
N ALA A 523 -0.69 -7.45 18.89
CA ALA A 523 0.65 -7.33 18.27
C ALA A 523 0.99 -8.52 17.37
N LEU A 524 0.69 -9.76 17.80
CA LEU A 524 0.86 -10.94 16.94
C LEU A 524 -0.03 -10.89 15.70
N ALA A 525 -1.28 -10.43 15.86
CA ALA A 525 -2.21 -10.34 14.75
C ALA A 525 -1.75 -9.32 13.70
N THR A 526 -1.22 -8.17 14.10
CA THR A 526 -0.70 -7.16 13.15
C THR A 526 0.49 -7.65 12.36
N ALA A 527 1.36 -8.51 12.92
CA ALA A 527 2.45 -9.16 12.18
C ALA A 527 1.96 -10.05 11.03
N VAL A 528 0.70 -10.51 11.08
CA VAL A 528 0.06 -11.27 10.00
C VAL A 528 -0.80 -10.36 9.11
N LEU A 529 -1.53 -9.41 9.69
CA LEU A 529 -2.45 -8.54 8.96
C LEU A 529 -1.73 -7.59 8.00
N PHE A 530 -0.57 -7.06 8.40
CA PHE A 530 0.21 -6.15 7.58
C PHE A 530 1.23 -6.90 6.73
N GLN A 531 1.51 -6.37 5.54
CA GLN A 531 2.43 -7.01 4.60
C GLN A 531 3.57 -6.07 4.24
N SER A 532 4.77 -6.58 4.48
CA SER A 532 6.04 -6.15 3.91
C SER A 532 6.94 -7.38 3.87
N SER A 533 7.71 -7.55 2.81
CA SER A 533 8.60 -8.71 2.66
C SER A 533 9.77 -8.70 3.66
N VAL A 534 10.20 -7.51 4.09
CA VAL A 534 11.07 -7.30 5.26
C VAL A 534 10.27 -6.52 6.28
N GLN A 535 10.17 -7.04 7.51
CA GLN A 535 9.48 -6.36 8.61
C GLN A 535 10.46 -6.15 9.77
N HIS A 536 10.76 -4.88 10.05
CA HIS A 536 11.51 -4.48 11.23
C HIS A 536 10.52 -4.24 12.38
N PHE A 537 10.33 -5.25 13.22
CA PHE A 537 9.38 -5.19 14.33
C PHE A 537 9.86 -4.29 15.47
N ALA A 538 8.91 -3.67 16.16
CA ALA A 538 9.14 -2.86 17.37
C ALA A 538 9.37 -3.74 18.61
N LEU A 539 10.20 -4.77 18.48
CA LEU A 539 10.60 -5.64 19.57
C LEU A 539 11.99 -5.22 20.08
N ALA A 540 12.19 -5.37 21.38
CA ALA A 540 13.41 -4.96 22.06
C ALA A 540 14.04 -6.13 22.84
N PRO A 541 15.33 -6.08 23.17
CA PRO A 541 16.04 -7.16 23.88
C PRO A 541 15.40 -7.59 25.20
N ASN A 542 14.76 -6.67 25.94
CA ASN A 542 14.03 -6.98 27.17
C ASN A 542 12.85 -7.94 26.95
N ASN A 543 12.28 -8.00 25.74
CA ASN A 543 11.14 -8.87 25.47
C ASN A 543 11.47 -10.36 25.57
N LEU A 544 12.75 -10.76 25.50
CA LEU A 544 13.15 -12.14 25.77
C LEU A 544 12.87 -12.59 27.21
N THR A 545 12.75 -11.65 28.15
CA THR A 545 12.57 -11.90 29.57
C THR A 545 11.25 -11.41 30.15
N ASP A 546 10.69 -10.31 29.62
CA ASP A 546 9.50 -9.66 30.16
C ASP A 546 8.21 -9.90 29.35
N ALA A 547 8.32 -10.40 28.12
CA ALA A 547 7.17 -10.78 27.31
C ALA A 547 6.80 -12.28 27.51
N PRO A 548 5.53 -12.65 27.29
CA PRO A 548 5.12 -14.05 27.38
C PRO A 548 5.87 -14.95 26.39
N ALA A 549 6.37 -16.09 26.86
CA ALA A 549 7.14 -17.03 26.03
C ALA A 549 6.39 -17.45 24.74
N TRP A 550 5.06 -17.67 24.83
CA TRP A 550 4.25 -18.02 23.67
C TRP A 550 4.21 -16.92 22.60
N ALA A 551 4.31 -15.64 23.01
CA ALA A 551 4.34 -14.50 22.09
C ALA A 551 5.72 -14.43 21.39
N ILE A 552 6.80 -14.60 22.12
CA ILE A 552 8.16 -14.69 21.58
C ILE A 552 8.28 -15.86 20.59
N ASP A 553 7.79 -17.05 20.95
CA ASP A 553 7.78 -18.22 20.05
C ASP A 553 7.01 -17.96 18.76
N PHE A 554 5.89 -17.24 18.84
CA PHE A 554 5.15 -16.85 17.66
C PHE A 554 5.96 -15.88 16.78
N MET A 555 6.51 -14.81 17.36
CA MET A 555 7.29 -13.81 16.65
C MET A 555 8.58 -14.38 16.05
N LYS A 556 9.17 -15.42 16.65
CA LYS A 556 10.29 -16.18 16.05
C LYS A 556 9.89 -16.88 14.76
N THR A 557 8.64 -17.32 14.63
CA THR A 557 8.19 -18.23 13.56
C THR A 557 7.27 -17.60 12.52
N VAL A 558 6.66 -16.44 12.78
CA VAL A 558 5.76 -15.77 11.83
C VAL A 558 6.53 -15.42 10.55
N PRO A 559 6.00 -15.74 9.34
CA PRO A 559 6.63 -15.34 8.09
C PRO A 559 6.35 -13.87 7.75
N THR A 560 7.13 -13.31 6.80
CA THR A 560 6.93 -11.97 6.25
C THR A 560 6.50 -12.00 4.78
N THR A 561 6.70 -13.13 4.10
CA THR A 561 6.26 -13.35 2.72
C THR A 561 5.11 -14.34 2.69
N TRP A 562 4.13 -14.05 1.82
CA TRP A 562 2.88 -14.77 1.77
C TRP A 562 2.58 -15.25 0.35
N ASP A 563 2.10 -16.48 0.24
CA ASP A 563 1.71 -17.09 -1.04
C ASP A 563 0.26 -16.77 -1.42
N GLU A 564 -0.56 -16.42 -0.43
CA GLU A 564 -1.99 -16.17 -0.63
C GLU A 564 -2.56 -15.31 0.51
N VAL A 565 -3.51 -14.44 0.19
CA VAL A 565 -4.33 -13.70 1.15
C VAL A 565 -5.80 -13.97 0.87
N ARG A 566 -6.60 -14.13 1.94
CA ARG A 566 -8.06 -14.22 1.86
C ARG A 566 -8.71 -13.31 2.91
N TYR A 567 -9.70 -12.59 2.47
CA TYR A 567 -10.61 -11.89 3.38
C TYR A 567 -11.52 -12.90 4.07
N ILE A 568 -11.66 -12.78 5.39
CA ILE A 568 -12.57 -13.62 6.19
C ILE A 568 -13.77 -12.80 6.65
N ASP A 569 -13.53 -11.66 7.32
CA ASP A 569 -14.56 -10.75 7.82
C ASP A 569 -13.95 -9.39 8.15
N GLY A 570 -14.78 -8.33 8.23
CA GLY A 570 -14.29 -7.03 8.66
C GLY A 570 -15.10 -5.84 8.16
N TYR A 571 -14.81 -4.70 8.78
CA TYR A 571 -15.30 -3.40 8.37
C TYR A 571 -14.25 -2.33 8.73
N PRO A 572 -13.80 -1.47 7.79
CA PRO A 572 -12.76 -0.48 8.03
C PRO A 572 -13.08 0.42 9.23
N GLY A 573 -12.13 0.55 10.15
CA GLY A 573 -12.29 1.34 11.38
C GLY A 573 -13.01 0.64 12.52
N ARG A 574 -13.48 -0.61 12.32
CA ARG A 574 -14.19 -1.39 13.34
C ARG A 574 -13.45 -2.66 13.70
N TYR A 575 -13.24 -3.55 12.74
CA TYR A 575 -12.52 -4.80 12.93
C TYR A 575 -12.05 -5.37 11.59
N VAL A 576 -11.10 -6.27 11.63
CA VAL A 576 -10.63 -7.00 10.45
C VAL A 576 -10.21 -8.41 10.83
N VAL A 577 -10.52 -9.38 9.96
CA VAL A 577 -10.02 -10.76 10.04
C VAL A 577 -9.58 -11.18 8.64
N LEU A 578 -8.30 -11.53 8.49
CA LEU A 578 -7.73 -12.04 7.25
C LEU A 578 -7.10 -13.40 7.48
N ALA A 579 -7.01 -14.19 6.42
CA ALA A 579 -6.17 -15.39 6.38
C ALA A 579 -5.03 -15.21 5.38
N ARG A 580 -3.83 -15.68 5.73
CA ARG A 580 -2.65 -15.67 4.86
C ARG A 580 -1.97 -17.03 4.89
N ARG A 581 -1.45 -17.46 3.75
CA ARG A 581 -0.71 -18.72 3.61
C ARG A 581 0.75 -18.44 3.29
N SER A 582 1.62 -19.18 3.97
CA SER A 582 3.04 -19.26 3.62
C SER A 582 3.46 -20.75 3.60
N GLY A 583 3.87 -21.26 2.45
CA GLY A 583 4.01 -22.69 2.21
C GLY A 583 2.67 -23.41 2.41
N ASP A 584 2.67 -24.44 3.25
CA ASP A 584 1.46 -25.19 3.59
C ASP A 584 0.74 -24.66 4.85
N GLN A 585 1.31 -23.66 5.53
CA GLN A 585 0.76 -23.14 6.77
C GLN A 585 -0.14 -21.92 6.53
N TRP A 586 -1.36 -22.00 7.02
CA TRP A 586 -2.29 -20.88 7.12
C TRP A 586 -2.20 -20.19 8.48
N TYR A 587 -2.35 -18.87 8.44
CA TYR A 587 -2.49 -17.98 9.59
C TYR A 587 -3.76 -17.15 9.40
N VAL A 588 -4.68 -17.24 10.37
CA VAL A 588 -5.87 -16.40 10.42
C VAL A 588 -5.69 -15.41 11.55
N ALA A 589 -5.71 -14.13 11.25
CA ALA A 589 -5.48 -13.08 12.23
C ALA A 589 -6.58 -12.04 12.19
N GLY A 590 -6.98 -11.54 13.35
CA GLY A 590 -7.97 -10.49 13.45
C GLY A 590 -7.77 -9.60 14.67
N VAL A 591 -8.23 -8.34 14.55
CA VAL A 591 -8.21 -7.33 15.61
C VAL A 591 -9.52 -6.58 15.66
N ASN A 592 -9.86 -6.06 16.85
CA ASN A 592 -11.11 -5.35 17.13
C ASN A 592 -10.85 -3.96 17.69
N ALA A 593 -11.43 -2.95 17.06
CA ALA A 593 -11.42 -1.55 17.49
C ALA A 593 -12.79 -1.07 18.03
N GLU A 594 -13.84 -1.92 17.96
CA GLU A 594 -15.13 -1.55 18.54
C GLU A 594 -15.02 -1.47 20.07
N GLN A 595 -15.73 -0.51 20.68
CA GLN A 595 -15.72 -0.29 22.14
C GLN A 595 -16.44 -1.39 22.95
N LYS A 596 -16.66 -2.55 22.34
CA LYS A 596 -17.29 -3.73 22.92
C LYS A 596 -16.63 -4.99 22.38
N PRO A 597 -16.72 -6.12 23.12
CA PRO A 597 -16.26 -7.40 22.60
C PRO A 597 -16.99 -7.81 21.31
N LEU A 598 -16.24 -8.21 20.31
CA LEU A 598 -16.75 -8.72 19.04
C LEU A 598 -16.82 -10.24 19.09
N LYS A 599 -18.02 -10.80 18.98
CA LYS A 599 -18.21 -12.25 18.79
C LYS A 599 -18.37 -12.53 17.29
N VAL A 600 -17.46 -13.30 16.72
CA VAL A 600 -17.45 -13.65 15.30
C VAL A 600 -17.35 -15.16 15.08
N VAL A 601 -18.04 -15.65 14.05
CA VAL A 601 -17.96 -17.05 13.60
C VAL A 601 -17.07 -17.09 12.37
N LEU A 602 -15.83 -17.53 12.55
CA LEU A 602 -14.86 -17.69 11.48
C LEU A 602 -15.20 -18.97 10.69
N THR A 603 -15.46 -18.83 9.39
CA THR A 603 -15.56 -19.95 8.46
C THR A 603 -14.21 -20.14 7.76
N LEU A 604 -13.57 -21.25 8.02
CA LEU A 604 -12.16 -21.50 7.70
C LEU A 604 -12.00 -22.73 6.77
N PRO A 605 -12.42 -22.64 5.50
CA PRO A 605 -12.41 -23.78 4.58
C PRO A 605 -11.00 -24.22 4.17
N MET A 606 -9.97 -23.43 4.49
CA MET A 606 -8.57 -23.77 4.26
C MET A 606 -8.01 -24.82 5.23
N PHE A 607 -8.70 -25.13 6.31
CA PHE A 607 -8.32 -26.17 7.25
C PHE A 607 -9.27 -27.37 7.13
N ASP A 608 -8.78 -28.57 7.45
CA ASP A 608 -9.59 -29.78 7.42
C ASP A 608 -10.71 -29.78 8.46
N LYS A 609 -11.80 -30.50 8.17
CA LYS A 609 -12.89 -30.70 9.13
C LYS A 609 -12.37 -31.40 10.38
N GLY A 610 -12.57 -30.78 11.54
CA GLY A 610 -12.11 -31.31 12.82
C GLY A 610 -10.61 -31.12 13.06
N ALA A 611 -9.90 -30.29 12.25
CA ALA A 611 -8.51 -29.95 12.50
C ALA A 611 -8.31 -29.39 13.92
N GLN A 612 -7.18 -29.74 14.51
CA GLN A 612 -6.72 -29.15 15.76
C GLN A 612 -5.80 -27.96 15.42
N LEU A 613 -6.16 -26.78 15.91
CA LEU A 613 -5.50 -25.52 15.61
C LEU A 613 -5.02 -24.86 16.90
N ARG A 614 -3.92 -24.13 16.83
CA ARG A 614 -3.48 -23.26 17.92
C ARG A 614 -4.25 -21.94 17.83
N LEU A 615 -4.96 -21.59 18.89
CA LEU A 615 -5.67 -20.32 19.04
C LEU A 615 -4.95 -19.46 20.06
N TYR A 616 -4.46 -18.30 19.60
CA TYR A 616 -3.99 -17.20 20.43
C TYR A 616 -5.16 -16.23 20.59
N SER A 617 -5.54 -15.89 21.81
CA SER A 617 -6.68 -15.02 22.08
C SER A 617 -6.55 -14.31 23.42
N ASP A 618 -7.19 -13.16 23.50
CA ASP A 618 -7.26 -12.36 24.73
C ASP A 618 -8.49 -12.68 25.56
N ASP A 619 -8.39 -12.50 26.88
CA ASP A 619 -9.54 -12.39 27.77
C ASP A 619 -10.09 -10.95 27.80
N ALA A 620 -11.13 -10.71 28.63
CA ALA A 620 -11.76 -9.39 28.75
C ALA A 620 -10.83 -8.31 29.35
N GLN A 621 -9.73 -8.70 29.97
CA GLN A 621 -8.72 -7.83 30.57
C GLN A 621 -7.49 -7.67 29.67
N LEU A 622 -7.55 -8.14 28.42
CA LEU A 622 -6.46 -8.15 27.45
C LEU A 622 -5.27 -9.03 27.84
N ASN A 623 -5.48 -10.04 28.71
CA ASN A 623 -4.46 -11.03 28.97
C ASN A 623 -4.49 -12.09 27.86
N GLY A 624 -3.39 -12.18 27.14
CA GLY A 624 -3.24 -13.14 26.06
C GLY A 624 -2.98 -14.57 26.55
N SER A 625 -3.48 -15.53 25.80
CA SER A 625 -3.24 -16.96 26.04
C SER A 625 -3.22 -17.76 24.74
N VAL A 626 -2.62 -18.95 24.80
CA VAL A 626 -2.63 -19.90 23.67
C VAL A 626 -3.25 -21.22 24.10
N LYS A 627 -4.15 -21.77 23.28
CA LYS A 627 -4.79 -23.06 23.51
C LYS A 627 -5.01 -23.82 22.20
N THR A 628 -5.16 -25.13 22.30
CA THR A 628 -5.57 -25.96 21.16
C THR A 628 -7.10 -25.97 21.09
N VAL A 629 -7.63 -25.72 19.90
CA VAL A 629 -9.06 -25.76 19.60
C VAL A 629 -9.33 -26.70 18.43
N LYS A 630 -10.54 -27.22 18.35
CA LYS A 630 -10.95 -28.11 17.27
C LYS A 630 -12.01 -27.43 16.41
N LEU A 631 -11.81 -27.40 15.09
CA LEU A 631 -12.84 -26.97 14.16
C LEU A 631 -14.05 -27.91 14.17
N ASN A 632 -15.24 -27.36 14.05
CA ASN A 632 -16.45 -28.14 13.90
C ASN A 632 -16.54 -28.75 12.48
N LYS A 633 -17.56 -29.61 12.27
CA LYS A 633 -17.80 -30.29 10.98
C LYS A 633 -18.10 -29.32 9.81
N LYS A 634 -18.46 -28.06 10.11
CA LYS A 634 -18.68 -26.99 9.12
C LYS A 634 -17.44 -26.12 8.90
N GLN A 635 -16.28 -26.52 9.43
CA GLN A 635 -15.03 -25.77 9.40
C GLN A 635 -15.17 -24.37 10.02
N GLN A 636 -15.94 -24.27 11.11
CA GLN A 636 -16.20 -23.03 11.81
C GLN A 636 -15.59 -23.01 13.20
N LEU A 637 -15.11 -21.84 13.60
CA LEU A 637 -14.63 -21.52 14.94
C LEU A 637 -15.29 -20.23 15.42
N THR A 638 -15.95 -20.28 16.57
CA THR A 638 -16.46 -19.06 17.21
C THR A 638 -15.41 -18.49 18.14
N VAL A 639 -15.06 -17.21 17.95
CA VAL A 639 -14.10 -16.47 18.79
C VAL A 639 -14.75 -15.19 19.31
N THR A 640 -14.25 -14.70 20.44
CA THR A 640 -14.59 -13.37 20.96
C THR A 640 -13.30 -12.55 21.03
N ILE A 641 -13.27 -11.38 20.40
CA ILE A 641 -12.14 -10.47 20.36
C ILE A 641 -12.53 -9.25 21.21
N PRO A 642 -11.88 -8.99 22.36
CA PRO A 642 -12.17 -7.80 23.17
C PRO A 642 -11.80 -6.52 22.44
N CYS A 643 -12.29 -5.37 22.91
CA CYS A 643 -11.83 -4.05 22.44
C CYS A 643 -10.30 -3.95 22.58
N ASN A 644 -9.58 -3.47 21.55
CA ASN A 644 -8.12 -3.39 21.48
C ASN A 644 -7.40 -4.76 21.60
N GLY A 645 -8.13 -5.84 21.45
CA GLY A 645 -7.59 -7.20 21.49
C GLY A 645 -7.43 -7.80 20.09
N GLY A 646 -6.83 -8.98 20.07
CA GLY A 646 -6.55 -9.74 18.87
C GLY A 646 -6.94 -11.21 18.94
N VAL A 647 -6.87 -11.85 17.80
CA VAL A 647 -6.96 -13.31 17.66
C VAL A 647 -6.00 -13.76 16.57
N VAL A 648 -5.31 -14.87 16.81
CA VAL A 648 -4.56 -15.59 15.76
C VAL A 648 -4.88 -17.07 15.84
N VAL A 649 -5.10 -17.68 14.68
CA VAL A 649 -5.33 -19.14 14.52
C VAL A 649 -4.33 -19.68 13.51
N LYS A 650 -3.62 -20.75 13.84
CA LYS A 650 -2.73 -21.46 12.93
C LYS A 650 -2.69 -22.96 13.15
#